data_1dba702eea5e746c4057847d7b4bc719
#
_entry.id   1dba702eea5e746c4057847d7b4bc719
#
_cell.length_a   1.000
_cell.length_b   1.000
_cell.length_c   1.000
_cell.angle_alpha   90.00
_cell.angle_beta   90.00
_cell.angle_gamma   90.00
#
_symmetry.space_group_name_H-M   'P 1'
#
loop_
_entity.id
_entity.type
_entity.pdbx_description
1 polymer ?
#
loop_
_entity_poly.entity_id
_entity_poly.type
_entity_poly.pdbx_seq_one_letter_code
_entity_poly.pdbx_strand_id
1 'polypeptide(L)'
;MKKLIFMIFAFSLTNGQFVSDKNFGFSGGPTMRPEQQLNQSSCISAQERAFVNENKLDIIYRPGSRDTVLFDDPMGNGGMFGDDQYIVNYVDEDPSGYIQDYMCWWVTYNGHWGTDICIPTFYHMDEMIIPVLAAADGIVVYTHDGEFDRRLEWVNGAVGNAAVIRHSDDTEGLYWHFKKHSIQVSLGDTVQAGDTLAFVGSSGYSSWPHLHFEVQDPNGYLIDPWTGPCGADQTMWEAQYVHAAMTPSHVTNFISSSYPVPNDPAWLYAGSENVPNRRHMNIEELWWSMVRTRSLINTDTLVWEFYKGDEFYSEIRWVPGNAYWWPVGIDVAVGWWFNYWFVPDNNMDPEDYGEWTEKFYINSVQFDQLSYTIDDIPNQLPNVDFQQIEVQLGQTVTGEFTASDPDGDIFWFNLESEPNNGGSIELYGGRDRKYLYAAPSNYVGYDVVGLSAIDDHGEQGPMTLVIFNVNGPGVSYSSVWPTYAAPGVDSVLISADVLGSAGHEYDVIAIIENVEGSYQDTVDLSESGNNWFSFWQVPEVEDLYSVDLILNNYTDSEEYDYPGIGRFTSAGPVTAEISFSGDSIPDPGDGINIDLVLTNEGTDLTVEYISAELVTDNVPCIQSSSGNTLFFGDIAPGSSTEPSGGGIFAIISEDCPPGTNIMIPVNIMSDGIQFWQDQIEINVSTLFADDGPAVPSVFALRPAVPNPFNPVTEIRFDVPRSGGGGVQLNIYDLLGHPVKNLVNSSKGPGTYSVTWDAKDNNGYQVSAGMYLFQLRSGTYVQTRKMVLLK
;
A
#
# COMPACT_ATOMS: atom_id res chain seq x y z
N MET A 1 58.26 -20.45 2.86
CA MET A 1 57.57 -19.33 2.21
C MET A 1 56.51 -19.93 1.26
N LYS A 2 55.41 -20.35 1.83
CA LYS A 2 54.25 -20.71 1.03
C LYS A 2 53.52 -19.40 0.73
N LYS A 3 53.38 -19.05 -0.52
CA LYS A 3 52.62 -17.88 -0.93
C LYS A 3 51.13 -18.26 -0.84
N LEU A 4 50.37 -17.53 -0.05
CA LEU A 4 48.93 -17.52 -0.14
C LEU A 4 48.59 -17.19 -1.59
N ILE A 5 47.96 -18.10 -2.28
CA ILE A 5 47.49 -17.85 -3.65
C ILE A 5 46.13 -17.20 -3.49
N PHE A 6 46.06 -15.90 -3.60
CA PHE A 6 44.80 -15.19 -3.83
C PHE A 6 44.23 -15.70 -5.16
N MET A 7 43.26 -16.56 -5.08
CA MET A 7 42.46 -16.84 -6.24
C MET A 7 41.48 -15.68 -6.38
N ILE A 8 41.84 -14.71 -7.21
CA ILE A 8 40.90 -13.80 -7.79
C ILE A 8 39.99 -14.65 -8.68
N PHE A 9 38.87 -15.14 -8.16
CA PHE A 9 37.78 -15.48 -9.02
C PHE A 9 37.12 -14.16 -9.47
N ALA A 10 37.81 -13.47 -10.39
CA ALA A 10 37.05 -12.87 -11.45
C ALA A 10 36.29 -14.04 -12.06
N PHE A 11 34.97 -14.13 -11.84
CA PHE A 11 34.17 -15.20 -12.39
C PHE A 11 34.44 -15.27 -13.88
N SER A 12 35.29 -16.18 -14.28
CA SER A 12 35.42 -16.61 -15.64
C SER A 12 34.17 -17.43 -15.90
N LEU A 13 33.21 -16.80 -16.50
CA LEU A 13 32.06 -17.38 -17.07
C LEU A 13 32.42 -18.44 -18.07
N THR A 14 32.37 -19.67 -17.66
CA THR A 14 32.40 -20.78 -18.58
C THR A 14 31.03 -21.12 -19.15
N ASN A 15 29.96 -20.44 -18.78
CA ASN A 15 28.64 -20.63 -19.37
C ASN A 15 27.78 -19.35 -19.34
N GLY A 16 28.21 -18.27 -19.95
CA GLY A 16 27.40 -17.23 -20.56
C GLY A 16 26.13 -16.71 -19.87
N GLN A 17 25.87 -17.10 -18.65
CA GLN A 17 24.77 -16.61 -17.86
C GLN A 17 25.32 -16.06 -16.55
N PHE A 18 25.82 -14.85 -16.65
CA PHE A 18 25.87 -14.00 -15.47
C PHE A 18 24.47 -13.76 -15.02
N VAL A 19 24.30 -13.77 -13.74
CA VAL A 19 23.14 -13.23 -13.02
C VAL A 19 23.01 -11.71 -13.25
N SER A 20 23.60 -11.15 -14.29
CA SER A 20 23.32 -9.79 -14.79
C SER A 20 21.94 -9.64 -15.38
N ASP A 21 21.22 -10.74 -15.62
CA ASP A 21 19.82 -10.70 -16.03
C ASP A 21 18.84 -10.62 -14.85
N LYS A 22 19.33 -10.73 -13.61
CA LYS A 22 18.56 -10.36 -12.42
C LYS A 22 19.07 -9.01 -11.94
N ASN A 23 18.27 -8.00 -12.20
CA ASN A 23 18.51 -6.64 -11.75
C ASN A 23 18.63 -6.61 -10.23
N PHE A 24 19.85 -6.57 -9.73
CA PHE A 24 20.11 -6.48 -8.32
C PHE A 24 19.99 -5.05 -7.86
N GLY A 25 18.93 -4.81 -7.13
CA GLY A 25 18.87 -3.78 -6.13
C GLY A 25 19.03 -2.34 -6.58
N PHE A 26 19.06 -2.09 -7.86
CA PHE A 26 19.04 -0.75 -8.39
C PHE A 26 17.91 -0.61 -9.38
N SER A 27 16.89 0.07 -8.94
CA SER A 27 16.03 0.74 -9.88
C SER A 27 16.89 1.75 -10.63
N GLY A 28 17.36 1.40 -11.83
CA GLY A 28 17.93 2.30 -12.79
C GLY A 28 19.05 3.24 -12.34
N GLY A 29 20.21 2.81 -12.10
CA GLY A 29 21.41 3.63 -12.22
C GLY A 29 22.01 3.49 -13.63
N PRO A 30 23.02 4.27 -14.01
CA PRO A 30 23.70 4.16 -15.31
C PRO A 30 24.35 2.80 -15.54
N THR A 31 24.13 1.86 -14.64
CA THR A 31 24.56 0.49 -14.67
C THR A 31 23.71 -0.43 -15.49
N MET A 32 22.44 -0.07 -15.69
CA MET A 32 21.56 -0.80 -16.60
C MET A 32 21.78 -0.34 -18.03
N ARG A 33 21.73 -1.27 -18.97
CA ARG A 33 21.67 -0.89 -20.37
C ARG A 33 20.35 -0.16 -20.62
N PRO A 34 20.33 0.89 -21.46
CA PRO A 34 19.09 1.62 -21.75
C PRO A 34 17.91 0.70 -22.12
N GLU A 35 18.16 -0.39 -22.83
CA GLU A 35 17.13 -1.34 -23.22
C GLU A 35 16.54 -2.13 -22.03
N GLN A 36 17.25 -2.24 -20.91
CA GLN A 36 16.76 -2.90 -19.68
C GLN A 36 15.90 -1.94 -18.87
N GLN A 37 16.25 -0.66 -18.87
CA GLN A 37 15.49 0.38 -18.17
C GLN A 37 14.15 0.69 -18.85
N LEU A 38 14.07 0.57 -20.18
CA LEU A 38 12.84 0.81 -20.97
C LEU A 38 11.64 -0.08 -20.58
N ASN A 39 11.84 -1.16 -19.85
CA ASN A 39 10.81 -2.12 -19.47
C ASN A 39 10.38 -2.03 -18.00
N GLN A 40 10.87 -1.05 -17.24
CA GLN A 40 10.44 -0.87 -15.86
C GLN A 40 9.12 -0.10 -15.78
N SER A 41 8.31 -0.41 -14.78
CA SER A 41 7.09 0.33 -14.46
C SER A 41 7.40 1.37 -13.36
N SER A 42 6.58 2.41 -13.27
CA SER A 42 6.66 3.37 -12.16
C SER A 42 6.62 2.69 -10.79
N CYS A 43 7.38 3.21 -9.81
CA CYS A 43 7.36 2.75 -8.42
C CYS A 43 5.97 2.78 -7.79
N ILE A 44 5.15 3.75 -8.17
CA ILE A 44 3.75 3.85 -7.76
C ILE A 44 2.88 3.45 -8.94
N SER A 45 2.13 2.37 -8.80
CA SER A 45 1.25 1.87 -9.86
C SER A 45 0.08 2.84 -10.14
N ALA A 46 -0.48 2.78 -11.35
CA ALA A 46 -1.66 3.59 -11.69
C ALA A 46 -2.88 3.26 -10.81
N GLN A 47 -3.01 2.01 -10.35
CA GLN A 47 -4.05 1.60 -9.41
C GLN A 47 -3.83 2.22 -8.03
N GLU A 48 -2.60 2.20 -7.54
CA GLU A 48 -2.23 2.78 -6.26
C GLU A 48 -2.41 4.30 -6.25
N ARG A 49 -2.04 4.99 -7.35
CA ARG A 49 -2.31 6.43 -7.52
C ARG A 49 -3.81 6.75 -7.52
N ALA A 50 -4.62 5.94 -8.19
CA ALA A 50 -6.07 6.10 -8.17
C ALA A 50 -6.63 5.92 -6.77
N PHE A 51 -6.19 4.88 -6.06
CA PHE A 51 -6.59 4.63 -4.67
C PHE A 51 -6.24 5.78 -3.74
N VAL A 52 -5.02 6.34 -3.84
CA VAL A 52 -4.62 7.53 -3.06
C VAL A 52 -5.52 8.72 -3.37
N ASN A 53 -5.78 8.99 -4.65
CA ASN A 53 -6.62 10.12 -5.05
C ASN A 53 -8.08 9.97 -4.62
N GLU A 54 -8.57 8.75 -4.46
CA GLU A 54 -9.92 8.45 -3.96
C GLU A 54 -10.02 8.52 -2.43
N ASN A 55 -8.92 8.33 -1.70
CA ASN A 55 -8.91 8.23 -0.24
C ASN A 55 -8.16 9.36 0.47
N LYS A 56 -7.61 10.32 -0.25
CA LYS A 56 -6.96 11.47 0.38
C LYS A 56 -7.99 12.51 0.84
N LEU A 57 -7.72 13.15 1.97
CA LEU A 57 -8.56 14.24 2.47
C LEU A 57 -8.59 15.42 1.51
N ASP A 58 -9.78 15.95 1.25
CA ASP A 58 -9.93 17.20 0.49
C ASP A 58 -9.91 18.43 1.43
N ILE A 59 -8.78 18.63 2.08
CA ILE A 59 -8.53 19.76 2.97
C ILE A 59 -7.68 20.79 2.23
N ILE A 60 -8.09 22.05 2.29
CA ILE A 60 -7.32 23.18 1.76
C ILE A 60 -6.40 23.70 2.86
N TYR A 61 -5.09 23.57 2.65
CA TYR A 61 -4.06 24.12 3.54
C TYR A 61 -3.63 25.52 3.08
N ARG A 62 -3.89 26.57 3.85
CA ARG A 62 -3.55 27.97 3.49
C ARG A 62 -3.05 28.77 4.68
N PRO A 63 -1.82 28.55 5.13
CA PRO A 63 -1.26 29.26 6.30
C PRO A 63 -0.68 30.65 5.98
N GLY A 64 -1.11 31.37 4.93
CA GLY A 64 -0.57 32.71 4.62
C GLY A 64 -0.58 33.10 3.15
N SER A 65 0.58 33.27 2.51
CA SER A 65 0.70 33.61 1.10
C SER A 65 0.67 32.34 0.21
N ARG A 66 0.20 32.50 -1.04
CA ARG A 66 0.31 31.47 -2.09
C ARG A 66 1.61 31.66 -2.87
N ASP A 67 2.72 31.78 -2.19
CA ASP A 67 4.01 31.79 -2.85
C ASP A 67 4.35 30.34 -3.30
N THR A 68 5.09 30.20 -4.37
CA THR A 68 5.60 28.90 -4.81
C THR A 68 6.36 28.23 -3.67
N VAL A 69 5.98 27.02 -3.34
CA VAL A 69 6.63 26.24 -2.28
C VAL A 69 8.01 25.82 -2.79
N LEU A 70 9.01 25.99 -1.94
CA LEU A 70 10.34 25.43 -2.12
C LEU A 70 10.53 24.28 -1.13
N PHE A 71 11.21 23.25 -1.56
CA PHE A 71 11.46 22.04 -0.79
C PHE A 71 12.84 22.05 -0.15
N ASP A 72 12.89 21.74 1.14
CA ASP A 72 14.07 21.29 1.83
C ASP A 72 14.33 19.81 1.55
N ASP A 73 15.41 19.29 2.09
CA ASP A 73 15.81 17.91 1.93
C ASP A 73 14.82 16.95 2.62
N PRO A 74 14.22 15.97 1.91
CA PRO A 74 13.30 15.02 2.50
C PRO A 74 13.99 13.91 3.34
N MET A 75 15.32 13.96 3.48
CA MET A 75 16.10 12.95 4.20
C MET A 75 16.83 13.57 5.39
N GLY A 76 16.76 12.92 6.55
CA GLY A 76 17.58 13.27 7.70
C GLY A 76 19.04 12.84 7.59
N ASN A 77 19.82 13.04 8.64
CA ASN A 77 21.21 12.58 8.80
C ASN A 77 22.17 12.98 7.67
N GLY A 78 22.09 14.21 7.19
CA GLY A 78 23.03 14.77 6.21
C GLY A 78 22.44 14.96 4.81
N GLY A 79 21.14 14.70 4.64
CA GLY A 79 20.40 14.99 3.42
C GLY A 79 20.59 13.96 2.31
N MET A 80 20.11 14.27 1.09
CA MET A 80 20.11 13.35 -0.06
C MET A 80 21.50 12.88 -0.52
N PHE A 81 22.57 13.46 -0.01
CA PHE A 81 23.97 13.09 -0.26
C PHE A 81 24.78 12.98 1.05
N GLY A 82 24.14 12.61 2.15
CA GLY A 82 24.83 12.20 3.39
C GLY A 82 25.76 11.02 3.17
N ASP A 83 26.49 10.62 4.20
CA ASP A 83 27.42 9.47 4.09
C ASP A 83 26.69 8.17 3.75
N ASP A 84 25.48 8.02 4.28
CA ASP A 84 24.64 6.83 4.14
C ASP A 84 23.45 7.01 3.17
N GLN A 85 23.44 8.07 2.35
CA GLN A 85 22.34 8.34 1.42
C GLN A 85 22.86 8.77 0.06
N TYR A 86 22.14 8.40 -1.01
CA TYR A 86 22.51 8.83 -2.36
C TYR A 86 21.34 8.70 -3.34
N ILE A 87 21.22 9.66 -4.25
CA ILE A 87 20.23 9.62 -5.32
C ILE A 87 20.68 8.60 -6.37
N VAL A 88 19.77 7.67 -6.70
CA VAL A 88 19.99 6.65 -7.74
C VAL A 88 19.16 6.91 -8.98
N ASN A 89 18.01 7.56 -8.85
CA ASN A 89 17.14 7.92 -9.96
C ASN A 89 16.56 9.32 -9.78
N TYR A 90 16.44 10.04 -10.86
CA TYR A 90 15.68 11.29 -10.99
C TYR A 90 14.39 11.06 -11.76
N VAL A 91 13.59 12.10 -11.93
CA VAL A 91 12.40 12.09 -12.80
C VAL A 91 12.79 11.77 -14.23
N ASP A 92 11.98 10.98 -14.93
CA ASP A 92 12.15 10.72 -16.36
C ASP A 92 11.45 11.81 -17.18
N GLU A 93 12.24 12.63 -17.86
CA GLU A 93 11.81 13.76 -18.67
C GLU A 93 11.47 13.38 -20.12
N ASP A 94 11.70 12.12 -20.54
CA ASP A 94 11.45 11.70 -21.92
C ASP A 94 10.08 10.99 -22.08
N PRO A 95 9.07 11.66 -22.62
CA PRO A 95 7.76 11.04 -22.84
C PRO A 95 7.73 10.04 -24.01
N SER A 96 8.83 9.88 -24.75
CA SER A 96 8.86 9.06 -25.97
C SER A 96 9.15 7.58 -25.70
N GLY A 97 9.47 7.23 -24.43
CA GLY A 97 9.84 5.87 -24.01
C GLY A 97 11.35 5.60 -24.06
N TYR A 98 12.17 6.59 -24.30
CA TYR A 98 13.58 6.59 -23.90
C TYR A 98 13.68 7.07 -22.46
N ILE A 99 14.88 7.20 -21.93
CA ILE A 99 15.14 7.67 -20.57
C ILE A 99 15.99 8.92 -20.60
N GLN A 100 15.60 9.92 -19.80
CA GLN A 100 16.32 11.17 -19.71
C GLN A 100 15.99 11.89 -18.41
N ASP A 101 17.00 12.17 -17.60
CA ASP A 101 16.84 13.01 -16.40
C ASP A 101 16.98 14.51 -16.73
N TYR A 102 16.80 15.36 -15.73
CA TYR A 102 16.86 16.82 -15.86
C TYR A 102 18.19 17.37 -16.43
N MET A 103 19.30 16.63 -16.31
CA MET A 103 20.60 16.98 -16.89
C MET A 103 20.80 16.44 -18.31
N CYS A 104 19.78 15.84 -18.93
CA CYS A 104 19.82 15.10 -20.19
C CYS A 104 20.69 13.83 -20.14
N TRP A 105 20.83 13.24 -18.95
CA TRP A 105 21.59 12.01 -18.72
C TRP A 105 20.63 10.85 -18.48
N TRP A 106 21.17 9.68 -18.13
CA TRP A 106 20.40 8.42 -18.00
C TRP A 106 20.31 7.93 -16.54
N VAL A 107 20.33 8.86 -15.56
CA VAL A 107 20.20 8.53 -14.15
C VAL A 107 18.71 8.50 -13.78
N THR A 108 17.96 7.68 -14.48
CA THR A 108 16.53 7.44 -14.30
C THR A 108 16.11 6.16 -15.03
N TYR A 109 14.84 5.79 -15.00
CA TYR A 109 14.25 4.73 -15.82
C TYR A 109 12.91 5.15 -16.42
N ASN A 110 12.49 4.47 -17.48
CA ASN A 110 11.31 4.86 -18.25
C ASN A 110 10.06 4.96 -17.40
N GLY A 111 9.47 6.15 -17.39
CA GLY A 111 8.25 6.46 -16.64
C GLY A 111 8.45 6.64 -15.14
N HIS A 112 9.65 6.96 -14.67
CA HIS A 112 9.91 7.31 -13.28
C HIS A 112 9.44 8.73 -12.97
N TRP A 113 8.62 8.88 -11.93
CA TRP A 113 7.94 10.14 -11.60
C TRP A 113 8.52 10.85 -10.38
N GLY A 114 9.58 10.36 -9.78
CA GLY A 114 10.12 10.93 -8.56
C GLY A 114 11.64 10.98 -8.52
N THR A 115 12.15 11.23 -7.33
CA THR A 115 13.56 11.10 -6.98
C THR A 115 13.70 9.93 -6.02
N ASP A 116 14.50 8.91 -6.39
CA ASP A 116 14.81 7.78 -5.53
C ASP A 116 16.10 8.02 -4.76
N ILE A 117 16.02 8.02 -3.44
CA ILE A 117 17.14 8.26 -2.54
C ILE A 117 17.36 6.99 -1.72
N CYS A 118 18.38 6.22 -2.08
CA CYS A 118 18.73 4.95 -1.45
C CYS A 118 19.50 5.12 -0.15
N ILE A 119 19.30 4.18 0.76
CA ILE A 119 20.14 3.97 1.94
C ILE A 119 20.94 2.67 1.77
N PRO A 120 22.06 2.46 2.54
CA PRO A 120 23.02 1.42 2.21
C PRO A 120 22.48 0.01 2.32
N THR A 121 21.71 -0.32 3.34
CA THR A 121 21.29 -1.70 3.64
C THR A 121 19.96 -1.77 4.37
N PHE A 122 19.40 -2.96 4.42
CA PHE A 122 18.25 -3.26 5.28
C PHE A 122 18.56 -3.09 6.77
N TYR A 123 19.81 -3.23 7.19
CA TYR A 123 20.21 -2.90 8.55
C TYR A 123 19.95 -1.42 8.88
N HIS A 124 20.33 -0.48 7.99
CA HIS A 124 20.06 0.94 8.18
C HIS A 124 18.55 1.22 8.22
N MET A 125 17.77 0.50 7.42
CA MET A 125 16.31 0.53 7.42
C MET A 125 15.76 0.03 8.76
N ASP A 126 16.18 -1.16 9.19
CA ASP A 126 15.64 -1.83 10.38
C ASP A 126 15.97 -1.10 11.67
N GLU A 127 17.18 -0.56 11.76
CA GLU A 127 17.59 0.27 12.89
C GLU A 127 16.99 1.69 12.84
N MET A 128 16.18 1.99 11.80
CA MET A 128 15.56 3.31 11.61
C MET A 128 16.58 4.46 11.71
N ILE A 129 17.75 4.26 11.06
CA ILE A 129 18.86 5.20 11.15
C ILE A 129 18.54 6.48 10.38
N ILE A 130 17.83 6.37 9.25
CA ILE A 130 17.57 7.48 8.35
C ILE A 130 16.08 7.86 8.38
N PRO A 131 15.71 8.97 9.03
CA PRO A 131 14.35 9.46 9.00
C PRO A 131 14.00 10.10 7.65
N VAL A 132 12.74 9.97 7.25
CA VAL A 132 12.13 10.74 6.18
C VAL A 132 11.49 11.98 6.78
N LEU A 133 11.78 13.13 6.20
CA LEU A 133 11.36 14.43 6.71
C LEU A 133 10.34 15.08 5.76
N ALA A 134 9.44 15.89 6.31
CA ALA A 134 8.61 16.77 5.50
C ALA A 134 9.51 17.76 4.76
N ALA A 135 9.49 17.74 3.44
CA ALA A 135 10.32 18.63 2.63
C ALA A 135 9.83 20.09 2.61
N ALA A 136 8.58 20.33 2.98
CA ALA A 136 8.00 21.67 3.13
C ALA A 136 6.84 21.64 4.11
N ASP A 137 6.45 22.83 4.60
CA ASP A 137 5.27 23.00 5.45
C ASP A 137 4.00 22.53 4.71
N GLY A 138 3.11 21.83 5.42
CA GLY A 138 1.89 21.34 4.81
C GLY A 138 0.93 20.66 5.78
N ILE A 139 -0.08 20.03 5.22
CA ILE A 139 -1.04 19.20 5.94
C ILE A 139 -0.99 17.77 5.38
N VAL A 140 -1.03 16.79 6.26
CA VAL A 140 -1.07 15.38 5.90
C VAL A 140 -2.44 15.04 5.35
N VAL A 141 -2.54 14.73 4.05
CA VAL A 141 -3.80 14.40 3.38
C VAL A 141 -3.98 12.92 3.13
N TYR A 142 -2.93 12.12 3.30
CA TYR A 142 -2.98 10.67 3.18
C TYR A 142 -1.87 10.02 3.98
N THR A 143 -2.18 8.88 4.62
CA THR A 143 -1.20 7.97 5.22
C THR A 143 -1.63 6.53 4.99
N HIS A 144 -0.67 5.65 4.75
CA HIS A 144 -0.89 4.21 4.68
C HIS A 144 0.31 3.47 5.28
N ASP A 145 0.05 2.52 6.20
CA ASP A 145 1.09 1.78 6.91
C ASP A 145 0.68 0.30 7.08
N GLY A 146 1.62 -0.54 7.47
CA GLY A 146 1.40 -1.95 7.76
C GLY A 146 1.84 -2.91 6.64
N GLU A 147 2.24 -2.40 5.48
CA GLU A 147 2.69 -3.24 4.37
C GLU A 147 4.09 -3.79 4.59
N PHE A 148 4.35 -4.96 4.02
CA PHE A 148 5.67 -5.59 4.08
C PHE A 148 6.76 -4.72 3.44
N ASP A 149 7.85 -4.47 4.17
CA ASP A 149 8.86 -3.45 3.86
C ASP A 149 10.29 -3.98 3.58
N ARG A 150 10.46 -5.30 3.45
CA ARG A 150 11.79 -5.92 3.15
C ARG A 150 11.80 -6.58 1.79
N ARG A 151 11.37 -5.85 0.76
CA ARG A 151 11.33 -6.39 -0.60
C ARG A 151 12.70 -6.30 -1.26
N LEU A 152 13.12 -7.43 -1.82
CA LEU A 152 14.33 -7.57 -2.66
C LEU A 152 13.98 -7.71 -4.15
N GLU A 153 12.70 -7.93 -4.46
CA GLU A 153 12.20 -8.09 -5.82
C GLU A 153 10.96 -7.24 -6.03
N TRP A 154 10.79 -6.72 -7.23
CA TRP A 154 9.58 -5.97 -7.61
C TRP A 154 8.37 -6.89 -7.68
N VAL A 155 7.40 -6.63 -6.83
CA VAL A 155 6.14 -7.39 -6.77
C VAL A 155 5.01 -6.54 -7.33
N ASN A 156 4.47 -6.96 -8.47
CA ASN A 156 3.36 -6.26 -9.11
C ASN A 156 2.12 -6.23 -8.21
N GLY A 157 1.54 -5.05 -8.03
CA GLY A 157 0.36 -4.85 -7.20
C GLY A 157 0.62 -4.82 -5.70
N ALA A 158 1.90 -4.80 -5.29
CA ALA A 158 2.24 -4.53 -3.90
C ALA A 158 1.99 -3.06 -3.57
N VAL A 159 1.36 -2.80 -2.44
CA VAL A 159 1.09 -1.46 -1.91
C VAL A 159 2.24 -1.01 -1.03
N GLY A 160 2.59 0.28 -1.09
CA GLY A 160 3.68 0.87 -0.30
C GLY A 160 3.15 1.58 0.94
N ASN A 161 3.93 1.57 2.03
CA ASN A 161 3.73 2.46 3.15
C ASN A 161 4.10 3.88 2.72
N ALA A 162 3.25 4.87 3.00
CA ALA A 162 3.36 6.17 2.35
C ALA A 162 2.69 7.30 3.15
N ALA A 163 3.07 8.53 2.82
CA ALA A 163 2.34 9.73 3.22
C ALA A 163 2.26 10.73 2.05
N VAL A 164 1.20 11.52 2.02
CA VAL A 164 1.06 12.65 1.08
C VAL A 164 0.83 13.92 1.88
N ILE A 165 1.61 14.94 1.57
CA ILE A 165 1.55 16.26 2.20
C ILE A 165 1.05 17.26 1.16
N ARG A 166 -0.03 17.99 1.47
CA ARG A 166 -0.51 19.09 0.64
C ARG A 166 0.05 20.40 1.16
N HIS A 167 0.62 21.17 0.25
CA HIS A 167 1.30 22.42 0.55
C HIS A 167 0.41 23.66 0.31
N SER A 168 0.89 24.85 0.68
CA SER A 168 0.13 26.12 0.63
C SER A 168 -0.20 26.59 -0.80
N ASP A 169 0.52 26.13 -1.80
CA ASP A 169 0.29 26.41 -3.21
C ASP A 169 -0.53 25.33 -3.93
N ASP A 170 -1.13 24.43 -3.14
CA ASP A 170 -1.90 23.27 -3.55
C ASP A 170 -1.06 22.18 -4.27
N THR A 171 0.28 22.25 -4.27
CA THR A 171 1.14 21.13 -4.68
C THR A 171 1.13 20.04 -3.62
N GLU A 172 1.41 18.81 -4.03
CA GLU A 172 1.48 17.65 -3.14
C GLU A 172 2.86 17.00 -3.22
N GLY A 173 3.46 16.78 -2.05
CA GLY A 173 4.64 15.94 -1.89
C GLY A 173 4.23 14.52 -1.52
N LEU A 174 4.61 13.54 -2.34
CA LEU A 174 4.34 12.13 -2.12
C LEU A 174 5.62 11.45 -1.64
N TYR A 175 5.52 10.75 -0.51
CA TYR A 175 6.64 10.07 0.15
C TYR A 175 6.31 8.59 0.23
N TRP A 176 7.08 7.72 -0.43
CA TRP A 176 6.78 6.30 -0.63
C TRP A 176 7.87 5.38 -0.14
N HIS A 177 7.52 4.11 0.03
CA HIS A 177 8.37 2.99 0.45
C HIS A 177 8.81 3.05 1.91
N PHE A 178 8.00 3.64 2.80
CA PHE A 178 8.33 3.71 4.22
C PHE A 178 8.50 2.33 4.86
N LYS A 179 9.27 2.33 5.94
CA LYS A 179 9.38 1.20 6.85
C LYS A 179 8.04 0.95 7.52
N LYS A 180 7.68 -0.32 7.64
CA LYS A 180 6.49 -0.78 8.35
C LYS A 180 6.49 -0.31 9.80
N HIS A 181 5.35 0.20 10.25
CA HIS A 181 5.12 0.72 11.60
C HIS A 181 6.04 1.89 11.99
N SER A 182 6.46 2.69 11.01
CA SER A 182 7.36 3.81 11.26
C SER A 182 6.73 5.19 11.07
N ILE A 183 5.50 5.28 10.57
CA ILE A 183 4.81 6.55 10.33
C ILE A 183 4.54 7.24 11.68
N GLN A 184 4.93 8.51 11.79
CA GLN A 184 4.84 9.31 13.00
C GLN A 184 3.83 10.45 12.91
N VAL A 185 3.09 10.52 11.81
CA VAL A 185 2.08 11.54 11.56
C VAL A 185 0.73 10.90 11.27
N SER A 186 -0.33 11.61 11.58
CA SER A 186 -1.71 11.19 11.36
C SER A 186 -2.37 12.04 10.27
N LEU A 187 -3.42 11.47 9.67
CA LEU A 187 -4.24 12.17 8.71
C LEU A 187 -4.81 13.46 9.30
N GLY A 188 -4.60 14.59 8.62
CA GLY A 188 -5.02 15.92 9.10
C GLY A 188 -3.99 16.68 9.92
N ASP A 189 -2.86 16.07 10.28
CA ASP A 189 -1.79 16.77 11.02
C ASP A 189 -1.16 17.86 10.14
N THR A 190 -0.83 18.98 10.78
CA THR A 190 0.00 20.03 10.16
C THR A 190 1.46 19.75 10.46
N VAL A 191 2.28 19.71 9.43
CA VAL A 191 3.74 19.49 9.53
C VAL A 191 4.52 20.72 9.09
N GLN A 192 5.71 20.90 9.64
CA GLN A 192 6.70 21.87 9.21
C GLN A 192 7.83 21.19 8.46
N ALA A 193 8.50 21.92 7.57
CA ALA A 193 9.71 21.42 6.92
C ALA A 193 10.71 20.92 7.97
N GLY A 194 11.22 19.69 7.80
CA GLY A 194 12.12 19.02 8.73
C GLY A 194 11.45 18.15 9.80
N ASP A 195 10.12 18.17 9.92
CA ASP A 195 9.41 17.24 10.81
C ASP A 195 9.54 15.79 10.30
N THR A 196 9.74 14.85 11.22
CA THR A 196 9.86 13.44 10.86
C THR A 196 8.49 12.86 10.48
N LEU A 197 8.37 12.36 9.26
CA LEU A 197 7.16 11.68 8.78
C LEU A 197 7.20 10.18 9.08
N ALA A 198 8.34 9.55 8.80
CA ALA A 198 8.54 8.11 8.91
C ALA A 198 10.04 7.77 8.84
N PHE A 199 10.34 6.50 8.60
CA PHE A 199 11.70 6.04 8.27
C PHE A 199 11.72 5.33 6.92
N VAL A 200 12.90 5.35 6.27
CA VAL A 200 13.08 4.71 4.97
C VAL A 200 12.85 3.21 5.05
N GLY A 201 12.11 2.67 4.10
CA GLY A 201 11.82 1.26 3.96
C GLY A 201 12.00 0.74 2.53
N SER A 202 11.44 -0.44 2.27
CA SER A 202 11.36 -1.07 0.94
C SER A 202 9.99 -1.72 0.73
N SER A 203 8.92 -1.01 1.11
CA SER A 203 7.53 -1.47 0.94
C SER A 203 7.01 -1.21 -0.47
N GLY A 204 5.95 -1.91 -0.88
CA GLY A 204 5.33 -1.72 -2.20
C GLY A 204 6.16 -2.26 -3.36
N TYR A 205 6.15 -1.58 -4.50
CA TYR A 205 6.94 -1.94 -5.69
C TYR A 205 8.37 -1.43 -5.56
N SER A 206 9.14 -2.07 -4.71
CA SER A 206 10.52 -1.75 -4.37
C SER A 206 11.37 -3.00 -4.36
N SER A 207 12.68 -2.85 -4.52
CA SER A 207 13.65 -3.94 -4.44
C SER A 207 14.83 -3.61 -3.50
N TRP A 208 14.82 -2.42 -2.93
CA TRP A 208 15.89 -1.90 -2.09
C TRP A 208 15.39 -0.79 -1.17
N PRO A 209 15.93 -0.62 0.05
CA PRO A 209 15.55 0.47 0.92
C PRO A 209 15.86 1.84 0.31
N HIS A 210 14.83 2.62 0.03
CA HIS A 210 14.94 3.97 -0.50
C HIS A 210 13.69 4.79 -0.21
N LEU A 211 13.82 6.10 -0.21
CA LEU A 211 12.70 7.02 -0.32
C LEU A 211 12.43 7.29 -1.80
N HIS A 212 11.22 7.09 -2.25
CA HIS A 212 10.70 7.67 -3.49
C HIS A 212 9.96 8.96 -3.15
N PHE A 213 10.50 10.10 -3.59
CA PHE A 213 9.90 11.43 -3.39
C PHE A 213 9.40 11.99 -4.71
N GLU A 214 8.11 12.31 -4.77
CA GLU A 214 7.44 12.80 -5.97
C GLU A 214 6.68 14.09 -5.66
N VAL A 215 6.61 15.03 -6.61
CA VAL A 215 5.83 16.26 -6.50
C VAL A 215 4.76 16.28 -7.58
N GLN A 216 3.53 16.60 -7.18
CA GLN A 216 2.39 16.74 -8.11
C GLN A 216 1.75 18.12 -7.99
N ASP A 217 1.13 18.57 -9.11
CA ASP A 217 0.24 19.72 -9.12
C ASP A 217 -1.15 19.35 -8.55
N PRO A 218 -2.05 20.32 -8.30
CA PRO A 218 -3.40 20.05 -7.79
C PRO A 218 -4.27 19.13 -8.67
N ASN A 219 -3.88 18.88 -9.91
CA ASN A 219 -4.58 18.00 -10.83
C ASN A 219 -3.94 16.59 -10.91
N GLY A 220 -2.91 16.34 -10.10
CA GLY A 220 -2.16 15.09 -10.09
C GLY A 220 -1.14 14.94 -11.22
N TYR A 221 -0.78 16.05 -11.89
CA TYR A 221 0.31 16.02 -12.88
C TYR A 221 1.66 16.15 -12.20
N LEU A 222 2.60 15.34 -12.67
CA LEU A 222 3.97 15.34 -12.20
C LEU A 222 4.62 16.72 -12.38
N ILE A 223 5.35 17.15 -11.35
CA ILE A 223 6.27 18.29 -11.39
C ILE A 223 7.68 17.77 -11.10
N ASP A 224 8.63 17.99 -11.99
CA ASP A 224 10.03 17.74 -11.67
C ASP A 224 10.59 18.87 -10.81
N PRO A 225 11.04 18.63 -9.57
CA PRO A 225 11.59 19.68 -8.72
C PRO A 225 13.01 20.13 -9.12
N TRP A 226 13.65 19.44 -10.09
CA TRP A 226 15.03 19.70 -10.50
C TRP A 226 15.09 20.62 -11.73
N THR A 227 16.00 21.60 -11.70
CA THR A 227 16.30 22.43 -12.86
C THR A 227 17.56 21.99 -13.57
N GLY A 228 17.53 22.00 -14.89
CA GLY A 228 18.66 21.63 -15.74
C GLY A 228 18.34 21.73 -17.22
N PRO A 229 19.27 21.35 -18.11
CA PRO A 229 19.08 21.48 -19.56
C PRO A 229 17.86 20.76 -20.13
N CYS A 230 17.39 19.70 -19.46
CA CYS A 230 16.23 18.90 -19.86
C CYS A 230 15.10 18.89 -18.82
N GLY A 231 15.30 19.46 -17.64
CA GLY A 231 14.31 19.56 -16.58
C GLY A 231 13.57 20.90 -16.57
N ALA A 232 13.00 21.24 -15.43
CA ALA A 232 12.24 22.47 -15.22
C ALA A 232 13.09 23.74 -15.41
N ASP A 233 12.45 24.86 -15.78
CA ASP A 233 13.10 26.17 -15.95
C ASP A 233 13.63 26.73 -14.61
N GLN A 234 13.01 26.36 -13.50
CA GLN A 234 13.37 26.78 -12.14
C GLN A 234 13.34 25.58 -11.19
N THR A 235 14.29 25.56 -10.27
CA THR A 235 14.29 24.54 -9.22
C THR A 235 13.18 24.80 -8.20
N MET A 236 12.61 23.74 -7.65
CA MET A 236 11.76 23.79 -6.47
C MET A 236 12.52 23.44 -5.18
N TRP A 237 13.83 23.25 -5.25
CA TRP A 237 14.65 23.02 -4.06
C TRP A 237 15.14 24.36 -3.49
N GLU A 238 15.09 24.53 -2.13
CA GLU A 238 15.74 25.66 -1.45
C GLU A 238 17.23 25.69 -1.76
N ALA A 239 17.87 24.53 -1.85
CA ALA A 239 19.26 24.37 -2.26
C ALA A 239 19.40 23.13 -3.16
N GLN A 240 19.39 23.34 -4.48
CA GLN A 240 19.57 22.22 -5.38
C GLN A 240 20.97 21.63 -5.30
N TYR A 241 21.06 20.35 -5.06
CA TYR A 241 22.31 19.59 -5.08
C TYR A 241 22.89 19.45 -6.49
N VAL A 242 24.19 19.19 -6.54
CA VAL A 242 24.83 18.75 -7.78
C VAL A 242 24.30 17.36 -8.20
N HIS A 243 24.28 17.09 -9.48
CA HIS A 243 23.82 15.81 -10.01
C HIS A 243 24.65 14.64 -9.43
N ALA A 244 24.00 13.52 -9.09
CA ALA A 244 24.63 12.37 -8.45
C ALA A 244 25.88 11.87 -9.16
N ALA A 245 25.88 11.83 -10.49
CA ALA A 245 27.03 11.44 -11.29
C ALA A 245 28.20 12.45 -11.24
N MET A 246 28.03 13.63 -10.68
CA MET A 246 29.08 14.63 -10.48
C MET A 246 29.63 14.64 -9.05
N THR A 247 29.09 13.82 -8.15
CA THR A 247 29.59 13.71 -6.79
C THR A 247 30.88 12.90 -6.77
N PRO A 248 31.82 13.16 -5.83
CA PRO A 248 33.02 12.34 -5.68
C PRO A 248 32.70 10.87 -5.38
N SER A 249 33.57 9.97 -5.82
CA SER A 249 33.52 8.57 -5.42
C SER A 249 33.57 8.44 -3.90
N HIS A 250 32.71 7.60 -3.34
CA HIS A 250 32.60 7.41 -1.90
C HIS A 250 32.31 5.95 -1.56
N VAL A 251 32.81 5.50 -0.41
CA VAL A 251 32.47 4.19 0.18
C VAL A 251 31.30 4.37 1.12
N THR A 252 30.20 3.68 0.87
CA THR A 252 29.01 3.73 1.74
C THR A 252 28.98 2.58 2.74
N ASN A 253 29.73 1.51 2.48
CA ASN A 253 29.77 0.38 3.37
C ASN A 253 30.98 -0.55 3.05
N PHE A 254 31.62 -1.06 4.10
CA PHE A 254 32.67 -2.07 4.01
C PHE A 254 32.35 -3.17 5.03
N ILE A 255 32.12 -4.38 4.58
CA ILE A 255 31.69 -5.51 5.40
C ILE A 255 32.49 -6.77 5.08
N SER A 256 32.69 -7.60 6.10
CA SER A 256 33.18 -8.96 5.98
C SER A 256 32.14 -9.93 6.52
N SER A 257 31.93 -11.02 5.83
CA SER A 257 30.91 -12.01 6.15
C SER A 257 31.34 -13.40 5.75
N SER A 258 30.98 -14.40 6.52
CA SER A 258 31.14 -15.82 6.18
C SER A 258 30.09 -16.37 5.26
N TYR A 259 29.21 -15.56 4.75
CA TYR A 259 28.05 -16.00 3.98
C TYR A 259 28.44 -16.83 2.75
N PRO A 260 27.75 -17.96 2.48
CA PRO A 260 28.21 -18.93 1.51
C PRO A 260 27.74 -18.64 0.09
N VAL A 261 28.62 -18.95 -0.83
CA VAL A 261 28.45 -19.37 -2.24
C VAL A 261 27.56 -18.57 -3.19
N PRO A 262 28.11 -18.16 -4.33
CA PRO A 262 27.54 -17.24 -5.33
C PRO A 262 26.36 -17.76 -6.16
N ASN A 263 25.79 -18.89 -5.90
CA ASN A 263 24.63 -19.41 -6.63
C ASN A 263 23.37 -19.53 -5.79
N ASP A 264 23.44 -19.11 -4.53
CA ASP A 264 22.28 -19.06 -3.65
C ASP A 264 21.76 -17.60 -3.58
N PRO A 265 20.43 -17.36 -3.65
CA PRO A 265 19.85 -16.05 -3.38
C PRO A 265 20.26 -15.46 -2.02
N ALA A 266 20.75 -16.28 -1.10
CA ALA A 266 21.21 -15.85 0.21
C ALA A 266 22.41 -14.86 0.17
N TRP A 267 23.26 -14.85 -0.86
CA TRP A 267 24.34 -13.85 -0.97
C TRP A 267 23.81 -12.42 -1.19
N LEU A 268 22.61 -12.28 -1.78
CA LEU A 268 21.91 -11.01 -1.85
C LEU A 268 21.60 -10.46 -0.45
N TYR A 269 21.22 -11.35 0.45
CA TYR A 269 20.93 -10.98 1.83
C TYR A 269 22.18 -10.48 2.56
N ALA A 270 23.33 -11.11 2.41
CA ALA A 270 24.54 -10.67 3.07
C ALA A 270 24.96 -9.24 2.69
N GLY A 271 24.89 -8.89 1.40
CA GLY A 271 25.18 -7.53 0.93
C GLY A 271 24.08 -6.53 1.29
N SER A 272 22.82 -6.99 1.45
CA SER A 272 21.67 -6.16 1.77
C SER A 272 21.48 -5.95 3.26
N GLU A 273 21.89 -6.92 4.10
CA GLU A 273 21.64 -6.89 5.53
C GLU A 273 22.67 -6.08 6.31
N ASN A 274 23.82 -5.74 5.71
CA ASN A 274 24.94 -5.19 6.47
C ASN A 274 25.24 -6.06 7.69
N VAL A 275 25.44 -7.33 7.43
CA VAL A 275 25.92 -8.23 8.47
C VAL A 275 27.13 -7.55 9.08
N PRO A 276 27.08 -7.12 10.35
CA PRO A 276 28.17 -6.40 10.95
C PRO A 276 29.42 -7.26 10.80
N ASN A 277 30.50 -6.61 10.57
CA ASN A 277 31.82 -7.19 10.35
C ASN A 277 32.04 -8.35 11.29
N ARG A 278 31.96 -9.55 10.77
CA ARG A 278 32.30 -10.75 11.50
C ARG A 278 33.72 -10.55 12.04
N ARG A 279 33.85 -10.69 13.33
CA ARG A 279 35.12 -10.44 14.01
C ARG A 279 35.92 -11.71 14.24
N HIS A 280 35.26 -12.86 14.06
CA HIS A 280 35.86 -14.17 14.27
C HIS A 280 35.65 -15.03 13.03
N MET A 281 36.73 -15.57 12.45
CA MET A 281 36.75 -16.41 11.26
C MET A 281 37.44 -17.72 11.57
N ASN A 282 36.78 -18.83 11.29
CA ASN A 282 37.46 -20.13 11.36
C ASN A 282 38.24 -20.40 10.05
N ILE A 283 39.38 -21.02 10.15
CA ILE A 283 40.24 -21.34 9.01
C ILE A 283 39.58 -22.24 7.94
N GLU A 284 38.57 -22.98 8.33
CA GLU A 284 37.81 -23.88 7.42
C GLU A 284 36.68 -23.15 6.69
N GLU A 285 36.41 -21.90 7.01
CA GLU A 285 35.32 -21.14 6.48
C GLU A 285 35.70 -20.27 5.28
N LEU A 286 34.75 -20.06 4.42
CA LEU A 286 34.79 -19.06 3.35
C LEU A 286 34.25 -17.75 3.88
N TRP A 287 34.97 -16.67 3.79
CA TRP A 287 34.46 -15.35 4.10
C TRP A 287 34.59 -14.39 2.92
N TRP A 288 33.84 -13.32 2.98
CA TRP A 288 33.71 -12.34 1.93
C TRP A 288 34.04 -10.95 2.46
N SER A 289 34.87 -10.23 1.74
CA SER A 289 35.04 -8.80 1.94
C SER A 289 34.25 -8.06 0.85
N MET A 290 33.33 -7.21 1.26
CA MET A 290 32.44 -6.48 0.37
C MET A 290 32.57 -4.98 0.60
N VAL A 291 32.60 -4.21 -0.49
CA VAL A 291 32.57 -2.76 -0.45
C VAL A 291 31.42 -2.25 -1.30
N ARG A 292 30.65 -1.36 -0.73
CA ARG A 292 29.65 -0.60 -1.46
C ARG A 292 30.17 0.81 -1.70
N THR A 293 30.14 1.23 -2.95
CA THR A 293 30.61 2.53 -3.37
C THR A 293 29.53 3.26 -4.17
N ARG A 294 29.56 4.58 -4.16
CA ARG A 294 28.76 5.44 -5.05
C ARG A 294 29.67 6.29 -5.93
N SER A 295 29.15 6.71 -7.07
CA SER A 295 29.78 7.66 -7.97
C SER A 295 31.20 7.25 -8.42
N LEU A 296 31.47 5.95 -8.55
CA LEU A 296 32.76 5.46 -9.05
C LEU A 296 33.01 5.94 -10.46
N ILE A 297 34.23 6.39 -10.70
CA ILE A 297 34.73 6.76 -12.04
C ILE A 297 35.44 5.56 -12.65
N ASN A 298 35.32 5.39 -13.97
CA ASN A 298 35.92 4.27 -14.70
C ASN A 298 37.46 4.22 -14.56
N THR A 299 38.12 5.32 -14.20
CA THR A 299 39.56 5.45 -14.00
C THR A 299 40.00 5.39 -12.55
N ASP A 300 39.06 5.27 -11.60
CA ASP A 300 39.39 5.14 -10.19
C ASP A 300 40.30 3.93 -9.95
N THR A 301 41.16 4.01 -8.95
CA THR A 301 41.98 2.88 -8.51
C THR A 301 41.47 2.44 -7.14
N LEU A 302 40.89 1.27 -7.10
CA LEU A 302 40.43 0.61 -5.88
C LEU A 302 41.50 -0.31 -5.37
N VAL A 303 41.82 -0.25 -4.04
CA VAL A 303 42.84 -1.07 -3.43
C VAL A 303 42.32 -1.64 -2.12
N TRP A 304 42.45 -2.94 -1.95
CA TRP A 304 42.36 -3.64 -0.67
C TRP A 304 43.76 -4.02 -0.21
N GLU A 305 44.09 -3.66 0.99
CA GLU A 305 45.32 -4.08 1.64
C GLU A 305 44.98 -4.97 2.82
N PHE A 306 45.67 -6.07 2.94
CA PHE A 306 45.53 -7.04 4.02
C PHE A 306 46.77 -6.99 4.90
N TYR A 307 46.55 -6.96 6.21
CA TYR A 307 47.60 -6.94 7.23
C TYR A 307 47.35 -8.07 8.22
N LYS A 308 48.40 -8.72 8.69
CA LYS A 308 48.39 -9.64 9.81
C LYS A 308 49.05 -8.95 10.99
N GLY A 309 48.29 -8.59 12.01
CA GLY A 309 48.71 -7.59 12.98
C GLY A 309 49.09 -6.27 12.28
N ASP A 310 50.33 -5.79 12.53
CA ASP A 310 50.84 -4.58 11.90
C ASP A 310 51.65 -4.86 10.60
N GLU A 311 51.82 -6.11 10.23
CA GLU A 311 52.65 -6.49 9.08
C GLU A 311 51.82 -6.57 7.80
N PHE A 312 52.21 -5.81 6.76
CA PHE A 312 51.60 -5.88 5.45
C PHE A 312 51.75 -7.30 4.86
N TYR A 313 50.63 -7.88 4.47
CA TYR A 313 50.57 -9.23 3.94
C TYR A 313 50.43 -9.26 2.42
N SER A 314 49.39 -8.57 1.89
CA SER A 314 49.11 -8.51 0.45
C SER A 314 48.17 -7.36 0.08
N GLU A 315 48.05 -7.08 -1.24
CA GLU A 315 47.08 -6.14 -1.77
C GLU A 315 46.38 -6.71 -2.99
N ILE A 316 45.13 -6.29 -3.17
CA ILE A 316 44.36 -6.40 -4.41
C ILE A 316 44.18 -5.00 -4.97
N ARG A 317 44.56 -4.80 -6.23
CA ARG A 317 44.42 -3.51 -6.92
C ARG A 317 43.61 -3.67 -8.20
N TRP A 318 42.70 -2.75 -8.40
CA TRP A 318 41.77 -2.85 -9.50
C TRP A 318 41.33 -1.50 -10.01
N VAL A 319 40.96 -1.41 -11.32
CA VAL A 319 40.43 -0.23 -11.98
C VAL A 319 39.09 -0.59 -12.62
N PRO A 320 37.94 0.00 -12.20
CA PRO A 320 36.63 -0.33 -12.70
C PRO A 320 36.50 -0.36 -14.21
N GLY A 321 36.99 0.65 -14.91
CA GLY A 321 36.91 0.74 -16.36
C GLY A 321 37.67 -0.36 -17.14
N ASN A 322 38.50 -1.15 -16.48
CA ASN A 322 39.16 -2.30 -17.06
C ASN A 322 38.38 -3.61 -16.88
N ALA A 323 37.31 -3.57 -16.10
CA ALA A 323 36.45 -4.74 -15.88
C ALA A 323 35.54 -4.97 -17.09
N TYR A 324 35.43 -6.23 -17.54
CA TYR A 324 34.59 -6.59 -18.70
C TYR A 324 33.08 -6.31 -18.49
N TRP A 325 32.65 -6.22 -17.24
CA TRP A 325 31.27 -5.91 -16.86
C TRP A 325 31.00 -4.40 -16.73
N TRP A 326 32.05 -3.52 -16.77
CA TRP A 326 31.84 -2.09 -16.80
C TRP A 326 31.16 -1.67 -18.10
N PRO A 327 30.03 -0.95 -18.05
CA PRO A 327 29.29 -0.59 -19.25
C PRO A 327 30.14 0.26 -20.20
N VAL A 328 30.15 -0.10 -21.46
CA VAL A 328 30.90 0.63 -22.51
C VAL A 328 30.28 2.02 -22.69
N GLY A 329 31.13 3.06 -22.53
CA GLY A 329 30.70 4.44 -22.72
C GLY A 329 30.18 5.13 -21.47
N ILE A 330 30.23 4.47 -20.33
CA ILE A 330 29.88 5.05 -19.02
C ILE A 330 31.16 5.44 -18.30
N ASP A 331 31.27 6.73 -17.96
CA ASP A 331 32.42 7.25 -17.24
C ASP A 331 32.25 7.24 -15.72
N VAL A 332 31.00 7.34 -15.23
CA VAL A 332 30.66 7.38 -13.80
C VAL A 332 29.53 6.39 -13.53
N ALA A 333 29.66 5.59 -12.49
CA ALA A 333 28.63 4.68 -12.01
C ALA A 333 28.05 5.15 -10.67
N VAL A 334 26.78 5.47 -10.67
CA VAL A 334 26.01 5.81 -9.48
C VAL A 334 25.52 4.52 -8.83
N GLY A 335 25.88 4.28 -7.57
CA GLY A 335 25.29 3.19 -6.79
C GLY A 335 25.86 1.78 -7.06
N TRP A 336 27.11 1.63 -7.37
CA TRP A 336 27.73 0.32 -7.64
C TRP A 336 28.13 -0.47 -6.41
N TRP A 337 28.08 -1.82 -6.57
CA TRP A 337 28.49 -2.79 -5.58
C TRP A 337 29.69 -3.56 -6.06
N PHE A 338 30.67 -3.77 -5.15
CA PHE A 338 31.81 -4.63 -5.42
C PHE A 338 31.85 -5.74 -4.39
N ASN A 339 31.79 -6.97 -4.87
CA ASN A 339 31.97 -8.15 -4.06
C ASN A 339 33.34 -8.71 -4.35
N TYR A 340 34.18 -8.81 -3.34
CA TYR A 340 35.47 -9.54 -3.42
C TYR A 340 35.43 -10.69 -2.47
N TRP A 341 35.91 -11.80 -2.95
CA TRP A 341 35.99 -13.01 -2.19
C TRP A 341 37.41 -13.27 -1.79
N PHE A 342 37.60 -13.42 -0.50
CA PHE A 342 38.83 -13.94 0.07
C PHE A 342 38.53 -15.37 0.49
N VAL A 343 39.09 -16.34 -0.21
CA VAL A 343 39.08 -17.73 0.21
C VAL A 343 40.43 -17.98 0.83
N PRO A 344 40.52 -18.29 2.13
CA PRO A 344 41.74 -18.81 2.66
C PRO A 344 42.10 -20.05 1.85
N ASP A 345 43.32 -20.13 1.37
CA ASP A 345 43.84 -21.37 0.82
C ASP A 345 43.62 -22.46 1.87
N ASN A 346 43.05 -23.63 1.49
CA ASN A 346 42.91 -24.83 2.35
C ASN A 346 44.24 -25.25 3.04
N ASN A 347 45.27 -24.45 3.02
CA ASN A 347 46.57 -24.61 3.64
C ASN A 347 46.89 -23.48 4.64
N MET A 348 45.91 -22.82 5.25
CA MET A 348 46.21 -21.97 6.40
C MET A 348 46.79 -22.84 7.51
N ASP A 349 48.03 -22.52 7.88
CA ASP A 349 48.73 -23.17 8.98
C ASP A 349 48.50 -22.38 10.29
N PRO A 350 48.70 -22.95 11.47
CA PRO A 350 48.61 -22.21 12.73
C PRO A 350 49.46 -20.93 12.77
N GLU A 351 50.46 -20.82 11.84
CA GLU A 351 51.22 -19.60 11.66
C GLU A 351 50.38 -18.42 11.16
N ASP A 352 49.20 -18.66 10.53
CA ASP A 352 48.31 -17.64 10.00
C ASP A 352 47.24 -17.20 11.02
N TYR A 353 47.17 -17.87 12.18
CA TYR A 353 46.25 -17.47 13.25
C TYR A 353 46.64 -16.10 13.82
N GLY A 354 45.63 -15.37 14.26
CA GLY A 354 45.75 -14.09 14.90
C GLY A 354 44.89 -13.00 14.29
N GLU A 355 45.19 -11.78 14.66
CA GLU A 355 44.44 -10.61 14.20
C GLU A 355 44.81 -10.21 12.78
N TRP A 356 43.80 -9.94 11.99
CA TRP A 356 43.90 -9.45 10.62
C TRP A 356 43.21 -8.10 10.50
N THR A 357 43.71 -7.25 9.57
CA THR A 357 43.10 -5.98 9.23
C THR A 357 43.06 -5.83 7.72
N GLU A 358 41.87 -5.51 7.19
CA GLU A 358 41.68 -5.08 5.81
C GLU A 358 41.55 -3.58 5.77
N LYS A 359 42.17 -2.92 4.78
CA LYS A 359 41.99 -1.48 4.53
C LYS A 359 41.59 -1.26 3.09
N PHE A 360 40.60 -0.40 2.89
CA PHE A 360 40.11 -0.08 1.59
C PHE A 360 40.44 1.34 1.17
N TYR A 361 40.86 1.49 -0.07
CA TYR A 361 41.30 2.77 -0.64
C TYR A 361 40.63 3.01 -2.00
N ILE A 362 40.35 4.27 -2.28
CA ILE A 362 40.04 4.80 -3.62
C ILE A 362 41.08 5.88 -3.93
N ASN A 363 41.81 5.75 -5.05
CA ASN A 363 42.83 6.72 -5.48
C ASN A 363 43.86 7.07 -4.40
N SER A 364 44.28 6.06 -3.61
CA SER A 364 45.22 6.19 -2.49
C SER A 364 44.66 6.93 -1.26
N VAL A 365 43.38 7.23 -1.19
CA VAL A 365 42.72 7.72 0.02
C VAL A 365 42.08 6.54 0.72
N GLN A 366 42.43 6.32 1.98
CA GLN A 366 41.81 5.29 2.82
C GLN A 366 40.39 5.77 3.19
N PHE A 367 39.39 4.95 2.88
CA PHE A 367 38.01 5.21 3.22
C PHE A 367 37.55 4.43 4.46
N ASP A 368 38.01 3.17 4.58
CA ASP A 368 37.58 2.32 5.66
C ASP A 368 38.56 1.24 6.01
N GLN A 369 38.38 0.61 7.17
CA GLN A 369 39.16 -0.56 7.58
C GLN A 369 38.30 -1.50 8.44
N LEU A 370 38.69 -2.77 8.40
CA LEU A 370 38.00 -3.86 9.08
C LEU A 370 39.04 -4.74 9.77
N SER A 371 38.81 -5.12 11.04
CA SER A 371 39.65 -6.03 11.77
C SER A 371 38.88 -7.25 12.27
N TYR A 372 39.47 -8.42 12.13
CA TYR A 372 38.95 -9.71 12.55
C TYR A 372 40.05 -10.65 13.01
N THR A 373 39.68 -11.72 13.72
CA THR A 373 40.60 -12.77 14.17
C THR A 373 40.36 -14.03 13.34
N ILE A 374 41.43 -14.70 12.96
CA ILE A 374 41.40 -16.02 12.34
C ILE A 374 41.99 -17.04 13.35
N ASP A 375 41.27 -18.11 13.64
CA ASP A 375 41.74 -19.22 14.49
C ASP A 375 40.99 -20.54 14.20
N ASP A 376 41.14 -21.53 15.08
CA ASP A 376 40.48 -22.83 15.02
C ASP A 376 39.53 -23.11 16.21
N ILE A 377 39.07 -22.05 16.87
CA ILE A 377 38.15 -22.19 18.01
C ILE A 377 36.78 -22.61 17.47
N PRO A 378 36.16 -23.68 18.00
CA PRO A 378 34.81 -24.06 17.59
C PRO A 378 33.80 -23.00 17.93
N ASN A 379 32.85 -22.77 17.02
CA ASN A 379 31.71 -21.89 17.24
C ASN A 379 30.90 -22.30 18.49
N GLN A 380 30.43 -21.33 19.24
CA GLN A 380 29.56 -21.52 20.40
C GLN A 380 28.18 -20.93 20.07
N LEU A 381 27.13 -21.63 20.44
CA LEU A 381 25.75 -21.28 20.06
C LEU A 381 25.24 -20.04 20.80
N PRO A 382 24.47 -19.17 20.15
CA PRO A 382 23.82 -18.04 20.79
C PRO A 382 22.73 -18.45 21.76
N ASN A 383 22.52 -17.67 22.81
CA ASN A 383 21.51 -17.92 23.82
C ASN A 383 20.55 -16.73 23.95
N VAL A 384 19.27 -17.01 23.83
CA VAL A 384 18.21 -16.02 24.05
C VAL A 384 17.97 -15.90 25.56
N ASP A 385 17.84 -14.66 26.03
CA ASP A 385 17.51 -14.40 27.44
C ASP A 385 16.04 -14.68 27.73
N PHE A 386 15.78 -15.27 28.90
CA PHE A 386 14.39 -15.39 29.38
C PHE A 386 13.81 -13.99 29.66
N GLN A 387 12.59 -13.75 29.16
CA GLN A 387 11.88 -12.49 29.36
C GLN A 387 10.43 -12.74 29.75
N GLN A 388 9.91 -11.87 30.62
CA GLN A 388 8.50 -11.78 30.94
C GLN A 388 8.05 -10.34 30.74
N ILE A 389 7.00 -10.16 29.95
CA ILE A 389 6.50 -8.86 29.50
C ILE A 389 5.06 -8.73 29.96
N GLU A 390 4.75 -7.62 30.63
CA GLU A 390 3.40 -7.31 31.07
C GLU A 390 2.64 -6.61 29.95
N VAL A 391 1.41 -7.04 29.67
CA VAL A 391 0.54 -6.44 28.66
C VAL A 391 -0.91 -6.50 29.13
N GLN A 392 -1.70 -5.49 28.81
CA GLN A 392 -3.13 -5.52 29.10
C GLN A 392 -3.90 -6.29 28.04
N LEU A 393 -5.00 -6.92 28.42
CA LEU A 393 -5.91 -7.65 27.56
C LEU A 393 -6.31 -6.81 26.34
N GLY A 394 -6.17 -7.38 25.14
CA GLY A 394 -6.51 -6.73 23.87
C GLY A 394 -5.58 -5.59 23.45
N GLN A 395 -4.58 -5.23 24.25
CA GLN A 395 -3.62 -4.20 23.90
C GLN A 395 -2.42 -4.76 23.11
N THR A 396 -1.74 -3.87 22.41
CA THR A 396 -0.51 -4.17 21.69
C THR A 396 0.68 -3.59 22.42
N VAL A 397 1.75 -4.37 22.54
CA VAL A 397 3.02 -3.93 23.11
C VAL A 397 4.15 -4.17 22.12
N THR A 398 5.09 -3.24 22.09
CA THR A 398 6.33 -3.34 21.31
C THR A 398 7.53 -3.40 22.24
N GLY A 399 8.59 -4.06 21.79
CA GLY A 399 9.82 -4.16 22.57
C GLY A 399 10.94 -4.81 21.77
N GLU A 400 12.01 -5.15 22.46
CA GLU A 400 13.16 -5.84 21.87
C GLU A 400 13.49 -7.10 22.70
N PHE A 401 13.82 -8.18 22.00
CA PHE A 401 14.37 -9.37 22.62
C PHE A 401 15.88 -9.20 22.87
N THR A 402 16.36 -9.83 23.93
CA THR A 402 17.78 -9.85 24.25
C THR A 402 18.34 -11.27 24.13
N ALA A 403 19.56 -11.35 23.64
CA ALA A 403 20.32 -12.58 23.53
C ALA A 403 21.82 -12.25 23.60
N SER A 404 22.63 -13.27 23.77
CA SER A 404 24.08 -13.16 23.75
C SER A 404 24.68 -14.33 23.02
N ASP A 405 25.76 -14.06 22.30
CA ASP A 405 26.62 -15.07 21.74
C ASP A 405 27.95 -15.10 22.50
N PRO A 406 28.44 -16.29 22.94
CA PRO A 406 29.68 -16.38 23.72
C PRO A 406 30.95 -15.98 22.96
N ASP A 407 30.98 -16.14 21.62
CA ASP A 407 32.10 -15.78 20.75
C ASP A 407 31.99 -14.31 20.29
N GLY A 408 30.82 -13.69 20.55
CA GLY A 408 30.51 -12.35 20.13
C GLY A 408 30.05 -12.28 18.69
N ASP A 409 29.64 -13.40 18.14
CA ASP A 409 29.09 -13.51 16.80
C ASP A 409 27.71 -12.84 16.69
N ILE A 410 27.34 -12.54 15.48
CA ILE A 410 26.05 -11.93 15.19
C ILE A 410 25.03 -13.00 15.05
N PHE A 411 23.85 -12.72 15.54
CA PHE A 411 22.74 -13.66 15.48
C PHE A 411 21.45 -12.95 15.08
N TRP A 412 20.52 -13.74 14.55
CA TRP A 412 19.14 -13.37 14.24
C TRP A 412 18.18 -14.10 15.15
N PHE A 413 17.12 -13.46 15.57
CA PHE A 413 16.06 -14.15 16.28
C PHE A 413 15.20 -14.97 15.34
N ASN A 414 14.74 -16.12 15.80
CA ASN A 414 13.87 -17.03 15.09
C ASN A 414 12.70 -17.44 15.97
N LEU A 415 11.47 -17.23 15.47
CA LEU A 415 10.25 -17.61 16.16
C LEU A 415 9.99 -19.10 15.97
N GLU A 416 10.13 -19.89 17.05
CA GLU A 416 9.93 -21.35 17.05
C GLU A 416 8.47 -21.75 17.24
N SER A 417 7.72 -20.93 17.95
CA SER A 417 6.28 -21.14 18.14
C SER A 417 5.54 -19.83 18.30
N GLU A 418 4.36 -19.77 17.69
CA GLU A 418 3.39 -18.70 17.88
C GLU A 418 2.86 -18.66 19.31
N PRO A 419 2.30 -17.51 19.77
CA PRO A 419 1.65 -17.41 21.08
C PRO A 419 0.58 -18.48 21.25
N ASN A 420 0.58 -19.15 22.41
CA ASN A 420 -0.21 -20.37 22.62
C ASN A 420 -1.64 -20.11 23.11
N ASN A 421 -2.00 -18.88 23.47
CA ASN A 421 -3.31 -18.52 24.03
C ASN A 421 -4.05 -17.43 23.24
N GLY A 422 -3.72 -17.28 21.96
CA GLY A 422 -4.49 -16.47 21.02
C GLY A 422 -3.99 -15.05 20.81
N GLY A 423 -2.86 -14.68 21.38
CA GLY A 423 -2.12 -13.50 20.96
C GLY A 423 -1.53 -13.68 19.57
N SER A 424 -1.04 -12.61 18.99
CA SER A 424 -0.24 -12.64 17.76
C SER A 424 1.06 -11.88 17.96
N ILE A 425 2.11 -12.34 17.29
CA ILE A 425 3.42 -11.70 17.37
C ILE A 425 3.99 -11.52 15.97
N GLU A 426 4.62 -10.40 15.78
CA GLU A 426 5.40 -10.10 14.59
C GLU A 426 6.81 -9.70 15.01
N LEU A 427 7.81 -10.37 14.44
CA LEU A 427 9.20 -9.97 14.59
C LEU A 427 9.57 -8.98 13.48
N TYR A 428 10.32 -7.94 13.82
CA TYR A 428 10.77 -6.93 12.88
C TYR A 428 12.06 -6.26 13.38
N GLY A 429 12.58 -5.34 12.57
CA GLY A 429 13.81 -4.62 12.88
C GLY A 429 15.07 -5.42 12.55
N GLY A 430 16.23 -4.83 12.80
CA GLY A 430 17.51 -5.47 12.54
C GLY A 430 17.63 -6.80 13.28
N ARG A 431 17.87 -7.86 12.50
CA ARG A 431 18.04 -9.21 13.04
C ARG A 431 16.79 -9.77 13.74
N ASP A 432 15.57 -9.28 13.36
CA ASP A 432 14.28 -9.68 13.92
C ASP A 432 14.20 -9.56 15.46
N ARG A 433 14.97 -8.63 16.04
CA ARG A 433 15.07 -8.45 17.49
C ARG A 433 13.90 -7.71 18.11
N LYS A 434 13.17 -6.92 17.31
CA LYS A 434 12.01 -6.18 17.77
C LYS A 434 10.75 -7.01 17.59
N TYR A 435 9.81 -6.82 18.47
CA TYR A 435 8.51 -7.47 18.37
C TYR A 435 7.36 -6.47 18.49
N LEU A 436 6.30 -6.78 17.78
CA LEU A 436 4.96 -6.23 17.97
C LEU A 436 4.10 -7.39 18.45
N TYR A 437 3.71 -7.39 19.70
CA TYR A 437 2.84 -8.41 20.26
C TYR A 437 1.46 -7.81 20.54
N ALA A 438 0.41 -8.41 19.96
CA ALA A 438 -0.98 -8.07 20.27
C ALA A 438 -1.55 -9.13 21.21
N ALA A 439 -1.95 -8.69 22.41
CA ALA A 439 -2.53 -9.57 23.41
C ALA A 439 -3.89 -10.10 22.94
N PRO A 440 -4.25 -11.35 23.29
CA PRO A 440 -5.57 -11.90 22.99
C PRO A 440 -6.66 -11.02 23.61
N SER A 441 -7.81 -10.95 22.95
CA SER A 441 -8.96 -10.20 23.45
C SER A 441 -9.87 -11.00 24.39
N ASN A 442 -9.57 -12.28 24.62
CA ASN A 442 -10.45 -13.20 25.34
C ASN A 442 -9.72 -14.12 26.34
N TYR A 443 -8.46 -13.81 26.67
CA TYR A 443 -7.66 -14.63 27.57
C TYR A 443 -6.79 -13.77 28.50
N VAL A 444 -6.84 -14.04 29.78
CA VAL A 444 -5.97 -13.46 30.81
C VAL A 444 -5.07 -14.54 31.35
N GLY A 445 -3.79 -14.30 31.49
CA GLY A 445 -2.80 -15.26 31.94
C GLY A 445 -1.54 -15.23 31.05
N TYR A 446 -0.78 -16.30 31.13
CA TYR A 446 0.48 -16.40 30.38
C TYR A 446 0.25 -16.82 28.92
N ASP A 447 0.60 -15.97 27.98
CA ASP A 447 0.72 -16.31 26.58
C ASP A 447 2.20 -16.48 26.27
N VAL A 448 2.59 -17.60 25.68
CA VAL A 448 3.99 -18.01 25.63
C VAL A 448 4.42 -18.23 24.19
N VAL A 449 5.58 -17.70 23.86
CA VAL A 449 6.25 -17.92 22.57
C VAL A 449 7.58 -18.66 22.78
N GLY A 450 7.94 -19.52 21.85
CA GLY A 450 9.28 -20.11 21.76
C GLY A 450 10.17 -19.30 20.84
N LEU A 451 11.33 -18.88 21.32
CA LEU A 451 12.28 -18.08 20.58
C LEU A 451 13.66 -18.71 20.64
N SER A 452 14.36 -18.77 19.53
CA SER A 452 15.78 -19.12 19.42
C SER A 452 16.58 -18.02 18.75
N ALA A 453 17.88 -18.14 18.74
CA ALA A 453 18.76 -17.31 17.92
C ALA A 453 19.59 -18.20 17.00
N ILE A 454 19.90 -17.72 15.81
CA ILE A 454 20.75 -18.35 14.81
C ILE A 454 21.93 -17.42 14.58
N ASP A 455 23.16 -17.90 14.75
CA ASP A 455 24.36 -17.11 14.54
C ASP A 455 24.71 -16.93 13.06
N ASP A 456 25.75 -16.18 12.77
CA ASP A 456 26.22 -15.95 11.41
C ASP A 456 27.00 -17.13 10.81
N HIS A 457 27.18 -18.21 11.58
CA HIS A 457 27.59 -19.52 11.10
C HIS A 457 26.40 -20.37 10.61
N GLY A 458 25.17 -19.93 10.87
CA GLY A 458 23.93 -20.65 10.57
C GLY A 458 23.61 -21.71 11.63
N GLU A 459 24.26 -21.69 12.79
CA GLU A 459 24.02 -22.61 13.89
C GLU A 459 22.98 -22.01 14.85
N GLN A 460 22.04 -22.86 15.23
CA GLN A 460 20.89 -22.45 16.04
C GLN A 460 21.13 -22.79 17.52
N GLY A 461 20.99 -21.79 18.36
CA GLY A 461 21.00 -21.93 19.81
C GLY A 461 19.72 -22.59 20.38
N PRO A 462 19.72 -22.89 21.66
CA PRO A 462 18.58 -23.52 22.31
C PRO A 462 17.35 -22.60 22.31
N MET A 463 16.14 -23.19 22.16
CA MET A 463 14.89 -22.48 22.30
C MET A 463 14.68 -22.00 23.74
N THR A 464 14.36 -20.76 23.92
CA THR A 464 13.96 -20.15 25.20
C THR A 464 12.49 -19.72 25.11
N LEU A 465 11.77 -19.84 26.22
CA LEU A 465 10.39 -19.38 26.32
C LEU A 465 10.36 -17.91 26.74
N VAL A 466 9.64 -17.09 26.00
CA VAL A 466 9.30 -15.72 26.38
C VAL A 466 7.82 -15.69 26.77
N ILE A 467 7.51 -15.04 27.87
CA ILE A 467 6.18 -15.00 28.46
C ILE A 467 5.61 -13.59 28.32
N PHE A 468 4.46 -13.49 27.68
CA PHE A 468 3.60 -12.30 27.73
C PHE A 468 2.55 -12.55 28.81
N ASN A 469 2.63 -11.83 29.92
CA ASN A 469 1.67 -11.90 31.01
C ASN A 469 0.50 -10.97 30.70
N VAL A 470 -0.57 -11.53 30.17
CA VAL A 470 -1.76 -10.78 29.78
C VAL A 470 -2.60 -10.52 31.03
N ASN A 471 -2.65 -9.26 31.42
CA ASN A 471 -3.34 -8.81 32.62
C ASN A 471 -4.75 -8.28 32.28
N GLY A 472 -5.71 -8.51 33.19
CA GLY A 472 -7.03 -7.89 33.18
C GLY A 472 -7.17 -6.89 34.34
N PRO A 473 -8.21 -6.07 34.34
CA PRO A 473 -9.32 -6.04 33.39
C PRO A 473 -8.93 -5.46 32.05
N GLY A 474 -9.68 -5.80 31.02
CA GLY A 474 -9.50 -5.26 29.70
C GLY A 474 -10.81 -5.27 28.90
N VAL A 475 -10.88 -4.38 27.93
CA VAL A 475 -11.98 -4.33 26.94
C VAL A 475 -11.61 -5.24 25.79
N SER A 476 -12.30 -6.36 25.66
CA SER A 476 -12.06 -7.34 24.59
C SER A 476 -12.76 -7.01 23.28
N TYR A 477 -13.81 -6.24 23.40
CA TYR A 477 -14.59 -5.72 22.26
C TYR A 477 -15.26 -4.44 22.70
N SER A 478 -15.37 -3.48 21.79
CA SER A 478 -16.15 -2.26 22.01
C SER A 478 -16.82 -1.86 20.70
N SER A 479 -17.97 -1.22 20.80
CA SER A 479 -18.63 -0.66 19.65
C SER A 479 -19.49 0.55 20.00
N VAL A 480 -19.55 1.47 19.06
CA VAL A 480 -20.46 2.61 19.05
C VAL A 480 -21.29 2.48 17.78
N TRP A 481 -22.61 2.34 17.92
CA TRP A 481 -23.48 2.10 16.78
C TRP A 481 -24.84 2.81 16.93
N PRO A 482 -25.38 3.43 15.89
CA PRO A 482 -24.78 3.64 14.56
C PRO A 482 -23.65 4.67 14.60
N THR A 483 -22.76 4.66 13.60
CA THR A 483 -21.69 5.66 13.45
C THR A 483 -22.15 6.97 12.83
N TYR A 484 -23.41 7.03 12.33
CA TYR A 484 -24.16 8.24 12.04
C TYR A 484 -25.52 8.21 12.76
N ALA A 485 -25.94 9.33 13.30
CA ALA A 485 -27.20 9.46 14.01
C ALA A 485 -27.80 10.86 13.85
N ALA A 486 -29.11 10.95 13.68
CA ALA A 486 -29.77 12.23 13.52
C ALA A 486 -29.77 13.05 14.82
N PRO A 487 -29.37 14.34 14.80
CA PRO A 487 -29.31 15.21 15.96
C PRO A 487 -30.66 15.27 16.69
N GLY A 488 -30.65 15.13 18.01
CA GLY A 488 -31.80 15.23 18.87
C GLY A 488 -32.90 14.16 18.73
N VAL A 489 -32.74 13.27 17.75
CA VAL A 489 -33.74 12.23 17.40
C VAL A 489 -33.28 10.83 17.74
N ASP A 490 -32.06 10.48 17.31
CA ASP A 490 -31.52 9.14 17.45
C ASP A 490 -30.76 8.96 18.78
N SER A 491 -30.53 7.69 19.12
CA SER A 491 -29.65 7.30 20.21
C SER A 491 -28.58 6.37 19.66
N VAL A 492 -27.36 6.48 20.13
CA VAL A 492 -26.28 5.55 19.85
C VAL A 492 -26.16 4.52 20.97
N LEU A 493 -25.96 3.27 20.59
CA LEU A 493 -25.62 2.19 21.49
C LEU A 493 -24.11 2.20 21.70
N ILE A 494 -23.67 2.39 22.91
CA ILE A 494 -22.27 2.21 23.35
C ILE A 494 -22.22 0.87 24.06
N SER A 495 -21.34 -0.03 23.61
CA SER A 495 -21.18 -1.34 24.23
C SER A 495 -19.72 -1.75 24.31
N ALA A 496 -19.40 -2.52 25.34
CA ALA A 496 -18.07 -3.09 25.58
C ALA A 496 -18.17 -4.45 26.27
N ASP A 497 -17.36 -5.39 25.83
CA ASP A 497 -17.13 -6.63 26.55
C ASP A 497 -15.91 -6.47 27.47
N VAL A 498 -16.16 -6.50 28.75
CA VAL A 498 -15.12 -6.36 29.77
C VAL A 498 -14.74 -7.73 30.30
N LEU A 499 -13.47 -8.08 30.16
CA LEU A 499 -12.87 -9.27 30.74
C LEU A 499 -12.00 -8.86 31.93
N GLY A 500 -12.13 -9.54 33.02
CA GLY A 500 -11.37 -9.26 34.22
C GLY A 500 -11.14 -10.52 35.07
N SER A 501 -10.34 -10.36 36.10
CA SER A 501 -10.15 -11.45 37.08
C SER A 501 -11.47 -11.75 37.75
N ALA A 502 -11.86 -13.03 37.80
CA ALA A 502 -13.12 -13.47 38.44
C ALA A 502 -13.19 -12.97 39.87
N GLY A 503 -14.26 -12.25 40.22
CA GLY A 503 -14.49 -11.76 41.58
C GLY A 503 -14.17 -10.27 41.80
N HIS A 504 -13.84 -9.51 40.77
CA HIS A 504 -13.69 -8.09 40.85
C HIS A 504 -15.03 -7.39 40.57
N GLU A 505 -15.26 -6.24 41.21
CA GLU A 505 -16.40 -5.36 40.96
C GLU A 505 -15.97 -4.16 40.15
N TYR A 506 -16.65 -3.93 39.01
CA TYR A 506 -16.35 -2.84 38.10
C TYR A 506 -17.56 -1.92 37.92
N ASP A 507 -17.29 -0.64 37.69
CA ASP A 507 -18.18 0.26 36.93
C ASP A 507 -17.51 0.59 35.62
N VAL A 508 -18.31 0.64 34.56
CA VAL A 508 -17.88 1.01 33.19
C VAL A 508 -18.60 2.27 32.79
N ILE A 509 -17.84 3.31 32.51
CA ILE A 509 -18.35 4.64 32.19
C ILE A 509 -17.85 5.01 30.80
N ALA A 510 -18.76 5.42 29.90
CA ALA A 510 -18.38 6.03 28.63
C ALA A 510 -18.26 7.53 28.78
N ILE A 511 -17.18 8.09 28.28
CA ILE A 511 -16.97 9.55 28.12
C ILE A 511 -17.19 9.85 26.66
N ILE A 512 -18.12 10.74 26.35
CA ILE A 512 -18.45 11.18 25.01
C ILE A 512 -18.02 12.64 24.87
N GLU A 513 -17.12 12.92 23.96
CA GLU A 513 -16.58 14.25 23.74
C GLU A 513 -16.62 14.62 22.27
N ASN A 514 -16.98 15.87 21.94
CA ASN A 514 -16.85 16.32 20.56
C ASN A 514 -15.39 16.71 20.24
N VAL A 515 -15.03 16.68 18.97
CA VAL A 515 -13.64 16.89 18.49
C VAL A 515 -13.06 18.24 18.95
N GLU A 516 -13.89 19.26 19.12
CA GLU A 516 -13.45 20.57 19.59
C GLU A 516 -13.26 20.63 21.12
N GLY A 517 -13.64 19.60 21.88
CA GLY A 517 -13.59 19.58 23.34
C GLY A 517 -14.55 20.56 24.01
N SER A 518 -15.50 21.10 23.26
CA SER A 518 -16.50 22.07 23.75
C SER A 518 -17.71 21.41 24.40
N TYR A 519 -17.92 20.12 24.14
CA TYR A 519 -18.99 19.29 24.70
C TYR A 519 -18.39 18.00 25.26
N GLN A 520 -18.79 17.66 26.49
CA GLN A 520 -18.45 16.39 27.12
C GLN A 520 -19.66 15.89 27.92
N ASP A 521 -19.95 14.61 27.82
CA ASP A 521 -20.95 13.93 28.63
C ASP A 521 -20.44 12.57 29.10
N THR A 522 -21.08 12.01 30.11
CA THR A 522 -20.73 10.70 30.67
C THR A 522 -21.95 9.83 30.82
N VAL A 523 -21.79 8.56 30.51
CA VAL A 523 -22.86 7.56 30.62
C VAL A 523 -22.38 6.30 31.30
N ASP A 524 -23.08 5.89 32.33
CA ASP A 524 -22.83 4.60 32.99
C ASP A 524 -23.35 3.45 32.11
N LEU A 525 -22.53 2.46 31.85
CA LEU A 525 -22.94 1.26 31.15
C LEU A 525 -23.52 0.25 32.14
N SER A 526 -24.55 -0.44 31.73
CA SER A 526 -25.22 -1.50 32.50
C SER A 526 -24.68 -2.86 32.15
N GLU A 527 -24.34 -3.67 33.18
CA GLU A 527 -23.80 -5.01 33.02
C GLU A 527 -24.87 -6.02 32.55
N SER A 528 -24.48 -6.87 31.60
CA SER A 528 -25.22 -8.07 31.20
C SER A 528 -24.22 -9.20 30.86
N GLY A 529 -23.77 -9.93 31.87
CA GLY A 529 -22.66 -10.91 31.77
C GLY A 529 -21.33 -10.17 31.61
N ASN A 530 -20.56 -10.45 30.56
CA ASN A 530 -19.34 -9.71 30.25
C ASN A 530 -19.61 -8.47 29.39
N ASN A 531 -20.82 -8.32 28.88
CA ASN A 531 -21.17 -7.19 28.01
C ASN A 531 -21.73 -6.04 28.86
N TRP A 532 -21.18 -4.88 28.67
CA TRP A 532 -21.59 -3.63 29.26
C TRP A 532 -22.13 -2.74 28.15
N PHE A 533 -23.32 -2.14 28.33
CA PHE A 533 -23.93 -1.32 27.32
C PHE A 533 -24.82 -0.23 27.88
N SER A 534 -25.01 0.83 27.13
CA SER A 534 -25.98 1.89 27.35
C SER A 534 -26.40 2.51 26.02
N PHE A 535 -27.60 3.12 26.04
CA PHE A 535 -28.05 3.99 24.96
C PHE A 535 -27.86 5.45 25.40
N TRP A 536 -27.19 6.20 24.57
CA TRP A 536 -26.99 7.60 24.78
C TRP A 536 -27.73 8.43 23.74
N GLN A 537 -28.52 9.41 24.18
CA GLN A 537 -29.32 10.28 23.30
C GLN A 537 -28.42 11.31 22.66
N VAL A 538 -28.41 11.34 21.31
CA VAL A 538 -27.61 12.30 20.54
C VAL A 538 -28.11 13.74 20.81
N PRO A 539 -27.24 14.71 21.06
CA PRO A 539 -27.61 16.11 21.23
C PRO A 539 -28.28 16.73 19.98
N GLU A 540 -28.93 17.87 20.13
CA GLU A 540 -29.56 18.61 19.03
C GLU A 540 -28.52 19.29 18.09
N VAL A 541 -27.22 19.11 18.33
CA VAL A 541 -26.13 19.76 17.59
C VAL A 541 -25.43 18.74 16.72
N GLU A 542 -25.27 19.08 15.45
CA GLU A 542 -24.43 18.30 14.53
C GLU A 542 -22.98 18.44 14.91
N ASP A 543 -22.27 17.32 15.12
CA ASP A 543 -20.84 17.29 15.43
C ASP A 543 -20.26 15.88 15.27
N LEU A 544 -18.93 15.77 15.28
CA LEU A 544 -18.20 14.53 15.37
C LEU A 544 -17.83 14.23 16.82
N TYR A 545 -18.22 13.07 17.31
CA TYR A 545 -18.01 12.65 18.69
C TYR A 545 -17.04 11.48 18.76
N SER A 546 -16.13 11.50 19.73
CA SER A 546 -15.35 10.35 20.18
C SER A 546 -15.92 9.78 21.47
N VAL A 547 -15.72 8.49 21.65
CA VAL A 547 -16.14 7.77 22.85
C VAL A 547 -14.95 7.07 23.45
N ASP A 548 -14.69 7.34 24.71
CA ASP A 548 -13.69 6.70 25.54
C ASP A 548 -14.39 5.89 26.64
N LEU A 549 -13.74 4.87 27.19
CA LEU A 549 -14.24 4.13 28.35
C LEU A 549 -13.31 4.27 29.54
N ILE A 550 -13.90 4.41 30.72
CA ILE A 550 -13.22 4.27 31.99
C ILE A 550 -13.78 3.05 32.72
N LEU A 551 -12.90 2.15 33.12
CA LEU A 551 -13.22 1.05 34.01
C LEU A 551 -12.72 1.36 35.42
N ASN A 552 -13.63 1.49 36.36
CA ASN A 552 -13.32 1.62 37.77
C ASN A 552 -13.34 0.26 38.43
N ASN A 553 -12.19 -0.22 38.84
CA ASN A 553 -12.05 -1.46 39.60
C ASN A 553 -12.10 -1.18 41.13
N TYR A 554 -13.21 -1.43 41.76
CA TYR A 554 -13.39 -1.18 43.18
C TYR A 554 -12.64 -2.20 44.09
N THR A 555 -12.30 -3.35 43.55
CA THR A 555 -11.58 -4.38 44.32
C THR A 555 -10.13 -3.95 44.58
N ASP A 556 -9.47 -3.41 43.55
CA ASP A 556 -8.07 -2.99 43.61
C ASP A 556 -7.91 -1.48 43.78
N SER A 557 -9.00 -0.72 43.69
CA SER A 557 -9.02 0.77 43.69
C SER A 557 -8.20 1.38 42.57
N GLU A 558 -8.26 0.74 41.39
CA GLU A 558 -7.58 1.19 40.20
C GLU A 558 -8.58 1.63 39.11
N GLU A 559 -8.19 2.59 38.31
CA GLU A 559 -8.92 3.10 37.19
C GLU A 559 -8.14 2.81 35.91
N TYR A 560 -8.83 2.32 34.89
CA TYR A 560 -8.24 1.98 33.60
C TYR A 560 -8.94 2.77 32.50
N ASP A 561 -8.15 3.53 31.73
CA ASP A 561 -8.61 4.33 30.61
C ASP A 561 -8.48 3.57 29.28
N TYR A 562 -9.54 3.58 28.48
CA TYR A 562 -9.58 3.02 27.13
C TYR A 562 -10.00 4.11 26.15
N PRO A 563 -9.05 4.90 25.62
CA PRO A 563 -9.37 5.98 24.70
C PRO A 563 -9.74 5.48 23.32
N GLY A 564 -10.64 6.18 22.64
CA GLY A 564 -10.97 5.97 21.24
C GLY A 564 -11.66 4.66 20.92
N ILE A 565 -12.54 4.16 21.79
CA ILE A 565 -13.28 2.91 21.57
C ILE A 565 -14.26 2.98 20.40
N GLY A 566 -14.60 4.17 19.95
CA GLY A 566 -15.47 4.42 18.83
C GLY A 566 -15.66 5.90 18.57
N ARG A 567 -16.21 6.18 17.41
CA ARG A 567 -16.60 7.52 16.95
C ARG A 567 -17.96 7.43 16.29
N PHE A 568 -18.70 8.53 16.30
CA PHE A 568 -19.91 8.68 15.50
C PHE A 568 -20.10 10.14 15.09
N THR A 569 -20.81 10.33 13.99
CA THR A 569 -21.16 11.65 13.48
C THR A 569 -22.64 11.91 13.76
N SER A 570 -22.95 13.01 14.45
CA SER A 570 -24.31 13.52 14.56
C SER A 570 -24.57 14.39 13.33
N ALA A 571 -25.26 13.84 12.34
CA ALA A 571 -25.59 14.52 11.09
C ALA A 571 -26.84 13.92 10.45
N GLY A 572 -27.44 14.61 9.48
CA GLY A 572 -28.63 14.14 8.76
C GLY A 572 -29.92 14.42 9.50
N PRO A 573 -31.01 13.66 9.28
CA PRO A 573 -31.07 12.41 8.55
C PRO A 573 -30.91 12.57 7.03
N VAL A 574 -30.63 11.46 6.34
CA VAL A 574 -30.70 11.40 4.88
C VAL A 574 -32.00 10.72 4.46
N THR A 575 -32.78 11.42 3.63
CA THR A 575 -34.08 10.95 3.12
C THR A 575 -33.97 10.58 1.65
N ALA A 576 -34.85 9.68 1.19
CA ALA A 576 -34.89 9.21 -0.18
C ALA A 576 -36.23 9.61 -0.86
N GLU A 577 -36.11 10.24 -2.01
CA GLU A 577 -37.23 10.49 -2.89
C GLU A 577 -37.05 9.79 -4.23
N ILE A 578 -38.17 9.46 -4.88
CA ILE A 578 -38.16 8.84 -6.19
C ILE A 578 -38.36 9.89 -7.27
N SER A 579 -37.52 9.83 -8.29
CA SER A 579 -37.67 10.57 -9.54
C SER A 579 -37.87 9.57 -10.69
N PHE A 580 -38.88 9.77 -11.50
CA PHE A 580 -39.13 8.92 -12.66
C PHE A 580 -38.68 9.63 -13.94
N SER A 581 -37.83 8.95 -14.72
CA SER A 581 -37.59 9.34 -16.11
C SER A 581 -38.55 8.56 -17.03
N GLY A 582 -39.70 9.08 -17.28
CA GLY A 582 -40.72 8.43 -18.14
C GLY A 582 -42.17 8.67 -17.71
N ASP A 583 -43.09 7.71 -18.05
CA ASP A 583 -44.44 7.74 -17.59
C ASP A 583 -44.50 7.54 -16.07
N SER A 584 -45.09 8.50 -15.38
CA SER A 584 -45.04 8.60 -13.91
C SER A 584 -45.92 7.56 -13.18
N ILE A 585 -46.66 6.73 -13.89
CA ILE A 585 -47.57 5.71 -13.32
C ILE A 585 -47.40 4.42 -14.13
N PRO A 586 -46.62 3.43 -13.66
CA PRO A 586 -46.39 2.19 -14.38
C PRO A 586 -47.64 1.29 -14.41
N ASP A 587 -47.79 0.56 -15.52
CA ASP A 587 -48.79 -0.50 -15.66
C ASP A 587 -48.22 -1.87 -15.19
N PRO A 588 -49.08 -2.83 -14.81
CA PRO A 588 -48.61 -4.22 -14.59
C PRO A 588 -47.87 -4.79 -15.82
N GLY A 589 -46.69 -5.33 -15.62
CA GLY A 589 -45.84 -5.84 -16.69
C GLY A 589 -44.79 -4.83 -17.19
N ASP A 590 -44.87 -3.58 -16.78
CA ASP A 590 -43.87 -2.57 -17.22
C ASP A 590 -42.51 -2.75 -16.59
N GLY A 591 -41.48 -2.41 -17.38
CA GLY A 591 -40.13 -2.18 -16.89
C GLY A 591 -39.92 -0.69 -16.60
N ILE A 592 -39.55 -0.37 -15.38
CA ILE A 592 -39.36 1.00 -14.91
C ILE A 592 -37.90 1.26 -14.53
N ASN A 593 -37.42 2.48 -14.76
CA ASN A 593 -36.18 2.97 -14.14
C ASN A 593 -36.58 3.75 -12.87
N ILE A 594 -36.00 3.32 -11.76
CA ILE A 594 -36.16 3.99 -10.46
C ILE A 594 -34.93 4.86 -10.28
N ASP A 595 -35.10 6.14 -10.42
CA ASP A 595 -34.08 7.13 -10.13
C ASP A 595 -34.35 7.67 -8.73
N LEU A 596 -33.36 7.53 -7.82
CA LEU A 596 -33.42 8.04 -6.46
C LEU A 596 -32.78 9.42 -6.39
N VAL A 597 -33.36 10.26 -5.56
CA VAL A 597 -32.71 11.49 -5.09
C VAL A 597 -32.57 11.38 -3.59
N LEU A 598 -31.35 11.51 -3.09
CA LEU A 598 -31.10 11.56 -1.66
C LEU A 598 -30.92 13.00 -1.22
N THR A 599 -31.47 13.33 -0.06
CA THR A 599 -31.38 14.65 0.55
C THR A 599 -30.83 14.53 1.96
N ASN A 600 -29.75 15.27 2.25
CA ASN A 600 -29.27 15.45 3.61
C ASN A 600 -30.13 16.56 4.26
N GLU A 601 -31.01 16.18 5.19
CA GLU A 601 -31.89 17.10 5.93
C GLU A 601 -31.15 17.85 7.06
N GLY A 602 -29.87 17.54 7.27
CA GLY A 602 -29.02 18.19 8.26
C GLY A 602 -28.76 19.65 7.93
N THR A 603 -28.18 20.39 8.88
CA THR A 603 -27.97 21.84 8.78
C THR A 603 -26.51 22.25 8.66
N ASP A 604 -25.58 21.49 9.24
CA ASP A 604 -24.19 21.92 9.43
C ASP A 604 -23.16 20.98 8.83
N LEU A 605 -23.40 19.65 8.83
CA LEU A 605 -22.42 18.67 8.42
C LEU A 605 -22.74 17.98 7.09
N THR A 606 -21.73 17.81 6.27
CA THR A 606 -21.79 16.94 5.09
C THR A 606 -21.81 15.48 5.54
N VAL A 607 -22.70 14.68 4.95
CA VAL A 607 -22.67 13.22 5.09
C VAL A 607 -21.85 12.65 3.93
N GLU A 608 -20.89 11.78 4.23
CA GLU A 608 -19.88 11.36 3.28
C GLU A 608 -20.07 9.90 2.83
N TYR A 609 -19.55 9.57 1.64
CA TYR A 609 -19.54 8.22 1.05
C TYR A 609 -20.90 7.56 0.99
N ILE A 610 -21.93 8.33 0.67
CA ILE A 610 -23.32 7.87 0.69
C ILE A 610 -23.61 6.96 -0.49
N SER A 611 -24.22 5.82 -0.18
CA SER A 611 -24.81 4.90 -1.13
C SER A 611 -26.18 4.47 -0.64
N ALA A 612 -27.05 4.03 -1.55
CA ALA A 612 -28.37 3.53 -1.20
C ALA A 612 -28.63 2.19 -1.87
N GLU A 613 -29.25 1.28 -1.12
CA GLU A 613 -29.69 -0.03 -1.60
C GLU A 613 -31.18 -0.13 -1.56
N LEU A 614 -31.83 -0.44 -2.70
CA LEU A 614 -33.23 -0.76 -2.75
C LEU A 614 -33.44 -2.23 -2.33
N VAL A 615 -34.19 -2.45 -1.27
CA VAL A 615 -34.54 -3.78 -0.80
C VAL A 615 -35.72 -4.31 -1.59
N THR A 616 -35.46 -4.92 -2.74
CA THR A 616 -36.51 -5.43 -3.66
C THR A 616 -36.84 -6.90 -3.42
N ASP A 617 -36.09 -7.60 -2.62
CA ASP A 617 -36.35 -9.00 -2.26
C ASP A 617 -37.63 -9.12 -1.45
N ASN A 618 -38.56 -9.96 -1.94
CA ASN A 618 -39.86 -10.19 -1.34
C ASN A 618 -40.82 -8.97 -1.33
N VAL A 619 -40.51 -7.91 -2.08
CA VAL A 619 -41.46 -6.80 -2.28
C VAL A 619 -42.57 -7.27 -3.22
N PRO A 620 -43.86 -7.23 -2.80
CA PRO A 620 -44.99 -7.61 -3.66
C PRO A 620 -44.96 -6.79 -4.94
N CYS A 621 -45.33 -7.41 -6.05
CA CYS A 621 -45.38 -6.79 -7.38
C CYS A 621 -44.04 -6.45 -8.04
N ILE A 622 -42.89 -6.62 -7.40
CA ILE A 622 -41.58 -6.53 -8.06
C ILE A 622 -41.15 -7.95 -8.51
N GLN A 623 -41.02 -8.14 -9.82
CA GLN A 623 -40.67 -9.44 -10.40
C GLN A 623 -39.15 -9.64 -10.46
N SER A 624 -38.40 -8.62 -10.83
CA SER A 624 -36.92 -8.62 -10.85
C SER A 624 -36.41 -7.20 -10.85
N SER A 625 -35.22 -7.04 -10.25
CA SER A 625 -34.44 -5.81 -10.30
C SER A 625 -33.00 -6.11 -10.67
N SER A 626 -32.30 -5.15 -11.21
CA SER A 626 -30.89 -5.29 -11.55
C SER A 626 -30.09 -4.18 -10.90
N GLY A 627 -29.03 -4.56 -10.13
CA GLY A 627 -28.10 -3.63 -9.51
C GLY A 627 -28.80 -2.79 -8.43
N ASN A 628 -28.87 -3.31 -7.21
CA ASN A 628 -29.68 -2.69 -6.16
C ASN A 628 -29.00 -1.53 -5.45
N THR A 629 -27.67 -1.33 -5.64
CA THR A 629 -26.90 -0.29 -4.96
C THR A 629 -26.57 0.86 -5.88
N LEU A 630 -26.87 2.08 -5.45
CA LEU A 630 -26.58 3.34 -6.11
C LEU A 630 -25.57 4.14 -5.29
N PHE A 631 -24.62 4.81 -5.94
CA PHE A 631 -23.59 5.62 -5.29
C PHE A 631 -23.86 7.10 -5.52
N PHE A 632 -23.86 7.88 -4.45
CA PHE A 632 -24.19 9.30 -4.42
C PHE A 632 -22.99 10.17 -4.09
N GLY A 633 -21.99 9.62 -3.36
CA GLY A 633 -20.87 10.39 -2.82
C GLY A 633 -21.28 11.23 -1.63
N ASP A 634 -20.66 12.39 -1.49
CA ASP A 634 -20.90 13.28 -0.35
C ASP A 634 -22.10 14.17 -0.59
N ILE A 635 -22.94 14.36 0.45
CA ILE A 635 -24.12 15.20 0.37
C ILE A 635 -24.01 16.33 1.40
N ALA A 636 -23.84 17.56 0.93
CA ALA A 636 -23.79 18.74 1.80
C ALA A 636 -25.13 18.97 2.53
N PRO A 637 -25.09 19.62 3.70
CA PRO A 637 -26.31 19.88 4.47
C PRO A 637 -27.35 20.67 3.66
N GLY A 638 -28.64 20.28 3.78
CA GLY A 638 -29.75 20.84 3.03
C GLY A 638 -29.69 20.64 1.52
N SER A 639 -28.80 19.78 1.02
CA SER A 639 -28.64 19.53 -0.42
C SER A 639 -29.22 18.18 -0.82
N SER A 640 -29.60 18.08 -2.11
CA SER A 640 -30.06 16.85 -2.74
C SER A 640 -29.14 16.45 -3.86
N THR A 641 -28.91 15.15 -4.04
CA THR A 641 -28.04 14.62 -5.10
C THR A 641 -28.65 13.41 -5.80
N GLU A 642 -28.29 13.20 -7.05
CA GLU A 642 -28.65 12.06 -7.88
C GLU A 642 -27.47 11.08 -7.96
N PRO A 643 -27.70 9.77 -8.20
CA PRO A 643 -26.64 8.78 -8.22
C PRO A 643 -25.70 8.95 -9.44
N SER A 644 -24.43 8.70 -9.24
CA SER A 644 -23.38 8.84 -10.26
C SER A 644 -23.47 7.84 -11.43
N GLY A 645 -24.33 6.81 -11.36
CA GLY A 645 -24.41 5.70 -12.34
C GLY A 645 -25.76 5.50 -13.02
N GLY A 646 -26.76 6.35 -12.78
CA GLY A 646 -28.13 6.19 -13.27
C GLY A 646 -28.98 5.28 -12.37
N GLY A 647 -30.28 5.21 -12.63
CA GLY A 647 -31.25 4.53 -11.79
C GLY A 647 -31.22 3.00 -11.84
N ILE A 648 -32.03 2.39 -11.00
CA ILE A 648 -32.23 0.94 -10.92
C ILE A 648 -33.39 0.55 -11.85
N PHE A 649 -33.16 -0.47 -12.69
CA PHE A 649 -34.25 -1.01 -13.51
C PHE A 649 -34.96 -2.11 -12.76
N ALA A 650 -36.31 -1.96 -12.64
CA ALA A 650 -37.17 -2.95 -12.04
C ALA A 650 -38.33 -3.34 -12.99
N ILE A 651 -38.87 -4.54 -12.85
CA ILE A 651 -40.05 -5.02 -13.59
C ILE A 651 -41.20 -5.19 -12.64
N ILE A 652 -42.31 -4.50 -12.93
CA ILE A 652 -43.57 -4.71 -12.23
C ILE A 652 -44.17 -6.04 -12.70
N SER A 653 -44.63 -6.87 -11.77
CA SER A 653 -45.22 -8.16 -12.12
C SER A 653 -46.52 -7.94 -12.96
N GLU A 654 -46.69 -8.76 -14.01
CA GLU A 654 -47.96 -8.81 -14.78
C GLU A 654 -49.18 -9.14 -13.90
N ASP A 655 -48.96 -9.88 -12.81
CA ASP A 655 -50.00 -10.27 -11.85
C ASP A 655 -50.23 -9.19 -10.77
N CYS A 656 -49.56 -8.04 -10.84
CA CYS A 656 -49.75 -6.96 -9.87
C CYS A 656 -51.15 -6.37 -10.02
N PRO A 657 -51.96 -6.30 -8.94
CA PRO A 657 -53.27 -5.70 -9.04
C PRO A 657 -53.18 -4.22 -9.41
N PRO A 658 -54.01 -3.74 -10.37
CA PRO A 658 -54.06 -2.31 -10.69
C PRO A 658 -54.41 -1.47 -9.46
N GLY A 659 -53.78 -0.32 -9.33
CA GLY A 659 -53.97 0.56 -8.19
C GLY A 659 -53.18 0.12 -6.92
N THR A 660 -52.26 -0.80 -7.05
CA THR A 660 -51.38 -1.21 -5.93
C THR A 660 -50.34 -0.13 -5.64
N ASN A 661 -50.20 0.21 -4.38
CA ASN A 661 -49.05 0.98 -3.91
C ASN A 661 -47.93 0.00 -3.52
N ILE A 662 -46.81 0.03 -4.25
CA ILE A 662 -45.63 -0.77 -3.94
C ILE A 662 -44.73 0.07 -3.07
N MET A 663 -44.45 -0.42 -1.86
CA MET A 663 -43.57 0.21 -0.92
C MET A 663 -42.22 -0.53 -0.97
N ILE A 664 -41.15 0.18 -1.32
CA ILE A 664 -39.80 -0.39 -1.41
C ILE A 664 -38.92 0.25 -0.34
N PRO A 665 -38.41 -0.52 0.63
CA PRO A 665 -37.44 0.01 1.59
C PRO A 665 -36.15 0.42 0.91
N VAL A 666 -35.57 1.51 1.36
CA VAL A 666 -34.29 2.04 0.93
C VAL A 666 -33.34 2.04 2.12
N ASN A 667 -32.32 1.23 2.08
CA ASN A 667 -31.24 1.28 3.05
C ASN A 667 -30.22 2.32 2.58
N ILE A 668 -29.94 3.32 3.41
CA ILE A 668 -28.99 4.37 3.11
C ILE A 668 -27.75 4.12 3.93
N MET A 669 -26.62 4.06 3.25
CA MET A 669 -25.34 3.63 3.80
C MET A 669 -24.30 4.75 3.64
N SER A 670 -23.40 4.85 4.61
CA SER A 670 -22.15 5.57 4.48
C SER A 670 -21.00 4.57 4.59
N ASP A 671 -20.06 4.58 3.66
CA ASP A 671 -18.95 3.62 3.58
C ASP A 671 -19.38 2.14 3.70
N GLY A 672 -20.52 1.81 3.07
CA GLY A 672 -21.08 0.45 3.08
C GLY A 672 -21.79 0.02 4.37
N ILE A 673 -21.88 0.88 5.38
CA ILE A 673 -22.59 0.63 6.64
C ILE A 673 -23.94 1.35 6.59
N GLN A 674 -25.02 0.61 6.88
CA GLN A 674 -26.38 1.19 6.89
C GLN A 674 -26.58 2.04 8.14
N PHE A 675 -26.98 3.31 7.94
CA PHE A 675 -27.28 4.27 9.01
C PHE A 675 -28.73 4.74 9.00
N TRP A 676 -29.29 4.94 7.81
CA TRP A 676 -30.66 5.38 7.66
C TRP A 676 -31.47 4.38 6.86
N GLN A 677 -32.73 4.40 7.06
CA GLN A 677 -33.68 3.63 6.28
C GLN A 677 -34.85 4.53 5.92
N ASP A 678 -35.20 4.53 4.66
CA ASP A 678 -36.37 5.22 4.16
C ASP A 678 -37.22 4.29 3.30
N GLN A 679 -38.32 4.76 2.77
CA GLN A 679 -39.26 3.97 1.96
C GLN A 679 -39.77 4.79 0.81
N ILE A 680 -39.62 4.28 -0.41
CA ILE A 680 -40.17 4.89 -1.61
C ILE A 680 -41.50 4.21 -2.00
N GLU A 681 -42.43 4.99 -2.56
CA GLU A 681 -43.73 4.53 -2.98
C GLU A 681 -43.87 4.57 -4.50
N ILE A 682 -44.25 3.45 -5.12
CA ILE A 682 -44.58 3.35 -6.54
C ILE A 682 -46.05 3.02 -6.69
N ASN A 683 -46.81 3.93 -7.31
CA ASN A 683 -48.22 3.76 -7.58
C ASN A 683 -48.44 3.08 -8.92
N VAL A 684 -49.02 1.88 -8.93
CA VAL A 684 -49.37 1.16 -10.16
C VAL A 684 -50.72 1.68 -10.70
N SER A 685 -50.82 1.82 -12.02
CA SER A 685 -52.04 2.32 -12.70
C SER A 685 -53.32 1.60 -12.29
N THR A 686 -54.41 2.34 -12.19
CA THR A 686 -55.75 1.80 -11.91
C THR A 686 -56.45 1.31 -13.16
N LEU A 687 -55.88 1.53 -14.36
CA LEU A 687 -56.47 1.17 -15.63
C LEU A 687 -55.86 -0.13 -16.17
N PHE A 688 -56.72 -1.07 -16.59
CA PHE A 688 -56.25 -2.16 -17.44
C PHE A 688 -55.98 -1.59 -18.83
N ALA A 689 -54.73 -1.51 -19.25
CA ALA A 689 -54.41 -1.22 -20.66
C ALA A 689 -54.77 -2.44 -21.50
N ASP A 690 -55.86 -2.34 -22.22
CA ASP A 690 -56.22 -3.29 -23.29
C ASP A 690 -55.49 -2.88 -24.60
N ASP A 691 -54.19 -2.62 -24.52
CA ASP A 691 -53.35 -2.41 -25.65
C ASP A 691 -52.19 -3.41 -25.60
N GLY A 692 -52.02 -4.15 -26.69
CA GLY A 692 -51.02 -5.22 -26.85
C GLY A 692 -49.58 -4.77 -26.51
N PRO A 693 -48.56 -5.64 -26.60
CA PRO A 693 -47.24 -5.47 -26.01
C PRO A 693 -46.63 -4.08 -26.26
N ALA A 694 -46.23 -3.44 -25.21
CA ALA A 694 -45.72 -2.05 -25.21
C ALA A 694 -44.66 -1.87 -26.30
N VAL A 695 -44.91 -0.99 -27.24
CA VAL A 695 -44.02 -0.73 -28.36
C VAL A 695 -43.01 0.34 -27.91
N PRO A 696 -41.70 0.06 -27.94
CA PRO A 696 -40.69 1.03 -27.53
C PRO A 696 -40.84 2.39 -28.24
N SER A 697 -40.65 3.47 -27.54
CA SER A 697 -40.75 4.85 -28.08
C SER A 697 -39.45 5.29 -28.77
N VAL A 698 -38.30 4.69 -28.42
CA VAL A 698 -36.96 5.02 -28.96
C VAL A 698 -36.16 3.74 -29.24
N PHE A 699 -35.17 3.85 -30.15
CA PHE A 699 -34.19 2.80 -30.27
C PHE A 699 -33.31 2.70 -29.03
N ALA A 700 -33.08 1.49 -28.53
CA ALA A 700 -32.13 1.25 -27.45
C ALA A 700 -31.37 -0.06 -27.68
N LEU A 701 -30.05 -0.06 -27.35
CA LEU A 701 -29.25 -1.26 -27.29
C LEU A 701 -28.94 -1.52 -25.82
N ARG A 702 -29.40 -2.64 -25.30
CA ARG A 702 -29.24 -2.98 -23.88
C ARG A 702 -27.88 -3.62 -23.61
N PRO A 703 -27.35 -3.59 -22.38
CA PRO A 703 -26.16 -4.36 -22.03
C PRO A 703 -26.32 -5.84 -22.32
N ALA A 704 -25.23 -6.51 -22.68
CA ALA A 704 -25.22 -7.97 -22.82
C ALA A 704 -25.31 -8.63 -21.44
N VAL A 705 -26.12 -9.68 -21.29
CA VAL A 705 -26.33 -10.39 -20.01
C VAL A 705 -26.20 -11.91 -20.23
N PRO A 706 -25.35 -12.58 -19.44
CA PRO A 706 -24.36 -12.05 -18.51
C PRO A 706 -23.21 -11.29 -19.21
N ASN A 707 -22.57 -10.38 -18.49
CA ASN A 707 -21.33 -9.73 -18.92
C ASN A 707 -20.50 -9.39 -17.66
N PRO A 708 -19.31 -10.04 -17.45
CA PRO A 708 -18.65 -11.00 -18.34
C PRO A 708 -19.44 -12.31 -18.56
N PHE A 709 -19.19 -13.01 -19.69
CA PHE A 709 -19.91 -14.22 -20.08
C PHE A 709 -19.00 -15.37 -20.47
N ASN A 710 -19.52 -16.63 -20.44
CA ASN A 710 -18.80 -17.84 -20.83
C ASN A 710 -19.77 -18.99 -21.22
N PRO A 711 -19.80 -19.48 -22.45
CA PRO A 711 -19.46 -18.76 -23.68
C PRO A 711 -20.65 -18.03 -24.29
N VAL A 712 -21.79 -17.93 -23.59
CA VAL A 712 -23.07 -17.46 -24.12
C VAL A 712 -23.50 -16.19 -23.39
N THR A 713 -23.98 -15.22 -24.18
CA THR A 713 -24.60 -13.98 -23.65
C THR A 713 -25.80 -13.60 -24.51
N GLU A 714 -26.77 -12.96 -23.91
CA GLU A 714 -27.97 -12.41 -24.55
C GLU A 714 -27.81 -10.90 -24.76
N ILE A 715 -28.16 -10.41 -25.92
CA ILE A 715 -28.17 -9.01 -26.28
C ILE A 715 -29.60 -8.61 -26.63
N ARG A 716 -30.14 -7.61 -25.92
CA ARG A 716 -31.48 -7.09 -26.15
C ARG A 716 -31.45 -5.70 -26.79
N PHE A 717 -32.40 -5.43 -27.66
CA PHE A 717 -32.53 -4.12 -28.31
C PHE A 717 -33.97 -3.79 -28.64
N ASP A 718 -34.27 -2.52 -28.64
CA ASP A 718 -35.61 -1.98 -28.86
C ASP A 718 -35.71 -1.29 -30.22
N VAL A 719 -36.83 -1.46 -30.90
CA VAL A 719 -37.19 -0.81 -32.18
C VAL A 719 -38.46 -0.04 -32.00
N PRO A 720 -38.46 1.31 -32.14
CA PRO A 720 -39.64 2.14 -31.91
C PRO A 720 -40.60 2.10 -33.10
N ARG A 721 -41.85 2.61 -32.89
CA ARG A 721 -42.84 2.75 -33.97
C ARG A 721 -42.40 3.64 -35.12
N SER A 722 -41.53 4.63 -34.86
CA SER A 722 -40.99 5.53 -35.86
C SER A 722 -39.78 4.95 -36.62
N GLY A 723 -39.36 3.72 -36.29
CA GLY A 723 -38.07 3.16 -36.75
C GLY A 723 -38.13 1.90 -37.59
N GLY A 724 -39.28 1.58 -38.21
CA GLY A 724 -39.38 0.39 -39.09
C GLY A 724 -38.45 0.46 -40.29
N GLY A 725 -37.37 -0.29 -40.26
CA GLY A 725 -36.31 -0.36 -41.31
C GLY A 725 -35.32 -1.47 -41.05
N GLY A 726 -34.29 -1.53 -41.86
CA GLY A 726 -33.20 -2.51 -41.74
C GLY A 726 -32.44 -2.31 -40.44
N VAL A 727 -32.46 -3.32 -39.56
CA VAL A 727 -31.71 -3.36 -38.30
C VAL A 727 -30.50 -4.27 -38.48
N GLN A 728 -29.34 -3.79 -38.09
CA GLN A 728 -28.09 -4.55 -38.06
C GLN A 728 -27.54 -4.57 -36.64
N LEU A 729 -27.23 -5.78 -36.16
CA LEU A 729 -26.50 -5.97 -34.92
C LEU A 729 -25.26 -6.78 -35.22
N ASN A 730 -24.10 -6.17 -35.07
CA ASN A 730 -22.80 -6.76 -35.39
C ASN A 730 -21.90 -6.77 -34.14
N ILE A 731 -21.04 -7.80 -34.06
CA ILE A 731 -19.98 -7.92 -33.09
C ILE A 731 -18.66 -7.63 -33.78
N TYR A 732 -17.77 -6.88 -33.09
CA TYR A 732 -16.45 -6.49 -33.55
C TYR A 732 -15.39 -6.84 -32.49
N ASP A 733 -14.17 -7.09 -32.94
CA ASP A 733 -12.99 -7.08 -32.05
C ASP A 733 -12.57 -5.65 -31.70
N LEU A 734 -11.57 -5.49 -30.84
CA LEU A 734 -11.06 -4.17 -30.42
C LEU A 734 -10.39 -3.38 -31.56
N LEU A 735 -10.01 -4.06 -32.65
CA LEU A 735 -9.44 -3.42 -33.84
C LEU A 735 -10.52 -2.96 -34.82
N GLY A 736 -11.79 -3.24 -34.53
CA GLY A 736 -12.93 -2.88 -35.37
C GLY A 736 -13.22 -3.87 -36.51
N HIS A 737 -12.58 -5.05 -36.49
CA HIS A 737 -12.89 -6.07 -37.49
C HIS A 737 -14.21 -6.77 -37.13
N PRO A 738 -15.11 -7.02 -38.11
CA PRO A 738 -16.36 -7.69 -37.85
C PRO A 738 -16.13 -9.20 -37.53
N VAL A 739 -16.63 -9.60 -36.37
CA VAL A 739 -16.55 -10.98 -35.84
C VAL A 739 -17.80 -11.74 -36.16
N LYS A 740 -18.99 -11.20 -35.87
CA LYS A 740 -20.29 -11.84 -36.05
C LYS A 740 -21.35 -10.83 -36.46
N ASN A 741 -22.16 -11.22 -37.44
CA ASN A 741 -23.42 -10.57 -37.71
C ASN A 741 -24.54 -11.36 -37.01
N LEU A 742 -25.21 -10.77 -36.02
CA LEU A 742 -26.27 -11.40 -35.27
C LEU A 742 -27.67 -11.11 -35.86
N VAL A 743 -27.86 -9.86 -36.33
CA VAL A 743 -29.10 -9.43 -36.96
C VAL A 743 -28.80 -8.60 -38.19
N ASN A 744 -29.43 -8.91 -39.30
CA ASN A 744 -29.39 -8.13 -40.54
C ASN A 744 -30.71 -8.29 -41.24
N SER A 745 -31.76 -7.69 -40.71
CA SER A 745 -33.12 -7.81 -41.28
C SER A 745 -34.00 -6.65 -40.92
N SER A 746 -35.04 -6.42 -41.67
CA SER A 746 -36.10 -5.46 -41.22
C SER A 746 -36.81 -6.01 -39.98
N LYS A 747 -36.91 -5.16 -38.97
CA LYS A 747 -37.64 -5.43 -37.73
C LYS A 747 -38.79 -4.41 -37.59
N GLY A 748 -39.98 -4.94 -37.20
CA GLY A 748 -41.08 -4.07 -36.79
C GLY A 748 -40.84 -3.42 -35.44
N PRO A 749 -41.72 -2.53 -34.98
CA PRO A 749 -41.65 -2.01 -33.62
C PRO A 749 -41.77 -3.12 -32.57
N GLY A 750 -40.91 -3.08 -31.55
CA GLY A 750 -40.90 -4.07 -30.47
C GLY A 750 -39.53 -4.26 -29.84
N THR A 751 -39.42 -5.05 -28.77
CA THR A 751 -38.21 -5.46 -28.10
C THR A 751 -37.74 -6.79 -28.64
N TYR A 752 -36.46 -6.92 -28.95
CA TYR A 752 -35.84 -8.12 -29.55
C TYR A 752 -34.68 -8.60 -28.69
N SER A 753 -34.52 -9.91 -28.66
CA SER A 753 -33.44 -10.57 -27.97
C SER A 753 -32.69 -11.49 -28.93
N VAL A 754 -31.35 -11.53 -28.86
CA VAL A 754 -30.51 -12.40 -29.63
C VAL A 754 -29.32 -12.89 -28.80
N THR A 755 -29.03 -14.19 -28.96
CA THR A 755 -27.93 -14.81 -28.19
C THR A 755 -26.66 -14.88 -29.05
N TRP A 756 -25.52 -14.61 -28.46
CA TRP A 756 -24.22 -14.87 -29.04
C TRP A 756 -23.47 -15.95 -28.26
N ASP A 757 -22.99 -16.97 -28.97
CA ASP A 757 -22.32 -18.15 -28.44
C ASP A 757 -20.79 -18.12 -28.59
N ALA A 758 -20.24 -16.90 -28.63
CA ALA A 758 -18.80 -16.64 -28.80
C ALA A 758 -18.18 -17.29 -30.06
N LYS A 759 -18.96 -17.40 -31.14
CA LYS A 759 -18.44 -17.87 -32.44
C LYS A 759 -18.48 -16.76 -33.49
N ASP A 760 -17.53 -16.82 -34.42
CA ASP A 760 -17.47 -15.93 -35.56
C ASP A 760 -18.53 -16.28 -36.65
N ASN A 761 -18.54 -15.56 -37.76
CA ASN A 761 -19.44 -15.85 -38.88
C ASN A 761 -19.21 -17.21 -39.54
N ASN A 762 -18.04 -17.81 -39.35
CA ASN A 762 -17.70 -19.13 -39.93
C ASN A 762 -17.99 -20.27 -38.93
N GLY A 763 -18.45 -19.95 -37.72
CA GLY A 763 -18.75 -20.90 -36.66
C GLY A 763 -17.56 -21.31 -35.80
N TYR A 764 -16.40 -20.66 -35.94
CA TYR A 764 -15.23 -20.93 -35.12
C TYR A 764 -15.31 -20.14 -33.79
N GLN A 765 -14.89 -20.78 -32.70
CA GLN A 765 -14.81 -20.14 -31.38
C GLN A 765 -13.82 -18.98 -31.42
N VAL A 766 -14.22 -17.83 -30.89
CA VAL A 766 -13.34 -16.68 -30.78
C VAL A 766 -12.56 -16.70 -29.46
N SER A 767 -11.45 -15.98 -29.40
CA SER A 767 -10.59 -15.94 -28.21
C SER A 767 -11.28 -15.21 -27.06
N ALA A 768 -10.95 -15.57 -25.80
CA ALA A 768 -11.34 -14.76 -24.64
C ALA A 768 -10.80 -13.33 -24.79
N GLY A 769 -11.58 -12.36 -24.37
CA GLY A 769 -11.24 -10.95 -24.50
C GLY A 769 -12.46 -10.04 -24.58
N MET A 770 -12.19 -8.76 -24.81
CA MET A 770 -13.23 -7.74 -24.95
C MET A 770 -13.70 -7.67 -26.38
N TYR A 771 -15.02 -7.55 -26.56
CA TYR A 771 -15.70 -7.39 -27.85
C TYR A 771 -16.64 -6.19 -27.78
N LEU A 772 -16.85 -5.57 -28.94
CA LEU A 772 -17.82 -4.50 -29.11
C LEU A 772 -19.02 -5.04 -29.89
N PHE A 773 -20.21 -4.68 -29.47
CA PHE A 773 -21.44 -4.95 -30.25
C PHE A 773 -22.16 -3.66 -30.58
N GLN A 774 -22.59 -3.53 -31.83
CA GLN A 774 -23.15 -2.32 -32.38
C GLN A 774 -24.48 -2.58 -33.03
N LEU A 775 -25.50 -1.83 -32.59
CA LEU A 775 -26.80 -1.76 -33.24
C LEU A 775 -26.83 -0.56 -34.19
N ARG A 776 -27.34 -0.81 -35.40
CA ARG A 776 -27.50 0.18 -36.47
C ARG A 776 -28.88 0.10 -37.09
N SER A 777 -29.56 1.24 -37.22
CA SER A 777 -30.83 1.33 -37.94
C SER A 777 -31.00 2.76 -38.47
N GLY A 778 -30.94 2.97 -39.79
CA GLY A 778 -30.92 4.31 -40.39
C GLY A 778 -29.76 5.17 -39.84
N THR A 779 -30.13 6.29 -39.23
CA THR A 779 -29.15 7.20 -38.60
C THR A 779 -28.77 6.82 -37.17
N TYR A 780 -29.51 5.91 -36.55
CA TYR A 780 -29.24 5.46 -35.19
C TYR A 780 -28.06 4.49 -35.18
N VAL A 781 -27.06 4.76 -34.33
CA VAL A 781 -25.91 3.86 -34.08
C VAL A 781 -25.59 3.90 -32.59
N GLN A 782 -25.61 2.75 -31.96
CA GLN A 782 -25.16 2.60 -30.57
C GLN A 782 -24.20 1.41 -30.46
N THR A 783 -23.09 1.60 -29.73
CA THR A 783 -22.08 0.56 -29.50
C THR A 783 -21.91 0.35 -28.01
N ARG A 784 -21.81 -0.92 -27.59
CA ARG A 784 -21.51 -1.33 -26.23
C ARG A 784 -20.38 -2.36 -26.19
N LYS A 785 -19.79 -2.55 -25.03
CA LYS A 785 -18.71 -3.52 -24.78
C LYS A 785 -19.21 -4.74 -24.01
N MET A 786 -18.58 -5.89 -24.24
CA MET A 786 -18.78 -7.11 -23.47
C MET A 786 -17.49 -7.90 -23.37
N VAL A 787 -17.38 -8.73 -22.33
CA VAL A 787 -16.16 -9.49 -22.02
C VAL A 787 -16.46 -10.97 -22.03
N LEU A 788 -15.78 -11.70 -22.93
CA LEU A 788 -15.80 -13.16 -22.98
C LEU A 788 -14.70 -13.72 -22.06
N LEU A 789 -15.12 -14.51 -21.09
CA LEU A 789 -14.19 -15.27 -20.24
C LEU A 789 -13.75 -16.57 -20.96
N LYS A 790 -12.69 -17.17 -20.44
CA LYS A 790 -12.13 -18.40 -21.02
C LYS A 790 -12.83 -19.65 -20.49
#